data_fb7bb5dafe74bad0b131623b41a70a29
#
_entry.id   fb7bb5dafe74bad0b131623b41a70a29
#
_cell.length_a   1.000
_cell.length_b   1.000
_cell.length_c   1.000
_cell.angle_alpha   90.00
_cell.angle_beta   90.00
_cell.angle_gamma   90.00
#
_symmetry.space_group_name_H-M   'P 1'
#
loop_
_entity.id
_entity.type
_entity.pdbx_description
1 polymer ?
#
loop_
_entity_poly.entity_id
_entity_poly.type
_entity_poly.pdbx_seq_one_letter_code
_entity_poly.pdbx_strand_id
1 'polypeptide(L)'
;MNYRWLVLLSSAVVFNVGPVLAHDPDSVELDVPEVTVLADRPHASSSQQFIPDKEYILQPQGRPAQVLRLIPGFVAIEHSGGAGKADQYFLRGFDADHGTDVAFFSDGMPINFRSHAHGQGYADLNFIIPETIEGLDVSKGAYLPEYGDFDTAGAVNFRTRDVVKEGIVQAAGGQFDTQRYIFMFSPTKDRIRTLFAGEGYYTNGPFLNDNRYFRANLLGKVTTNLSSRDELSLTATFHNAQWNASGEIPLRTVTDGTLDRFGAIDPSEGGKTLRSTARLNYHYDTQSGGELFANAYGQYYKYDLYTNFTFFLNDPVNGDGFQQHDTRVMYGGDLGYKHRAQFYGMPSTGTIGFQTRVDDIHARLGTQVRRNPLSTTTDSNILEASYAPYLKAEVQPLPWMRLTGGLRAETFTFNVQNRCPDCAEQPAGRTSSSIVLPKANLILGPWFQTEFFANYGEGYHSNDARSAVAPASSPLARARTYELGARSKPWGPEGMELIATLWAIDLRSELVFVGDEGTTEIRGPTRRRGVEVAARGQIWGPIYINGSLTWSKSEFVNGDAIPLAPELTAYGAVLVQWPEGLRSQIQATYLGVRPLIEDRSANAPSWIDIDLSERYILPVKLPYGRLEAFLFIQNLLNTKWEQATFYFASRLRNEAAGVNDMHFVPGNPRFFMGGLAWYF
;
A
#
# COMPACT_ATOMS: atom_id res chain seq x y z
N MET A 1 15.16 -12.34 -33.74
CA MET A 1 16.10 -11.20 -33.97
C MET A 1 16.91 -11.03 -32.70
N ASN A 2 18.22 -11.21 -32.80
CA ASN A 2 19.15 -11.40 -31.69
C ASN A 2 19.30 -10.14 -30.82
N TYR A 3 18.90 -10.22 -29.57
CA TYR A 3 19.18 -9.20 -28.53
C TYR A 3 20.61 -9.41 -27.98
N ARG A 4 21.61 -8.85 -28.68
CA ARG A 4 23.03 -8.80 -28.27
C ARG A 4 23.45 -7.41 -27.77
N TRP A 5 22.60 -6.67 -27.07
CA TRP A 5 22.89 -5.29 -26.63
C TRP A 5 22.93 -5.09 -25.13
N LEU A 6 22.91 -6.15 -24.31
CA LEU A 6 22.91 -6.04 -22.85
C LEU A 6 24.23 -6.40 -22.15
N VAL A 7 25.31 -6.61 -22.94
CA VAL A 7 26.64 -6.99 -22.39
C VAL A 7 27.65 -5.82 -22.41
N LEU A 8 27.25 -4.60 -22.76
CA LEU A 8 28.19 -3.47 -22.94
C LEU A 8 28.01 -2.32 -21.94
N LEU A 9 27.41 -2.57 -20.76
CA LEU A 9 27.39 -1.61 -19.67
C LEU A 9 28.30 -1.98 -18.48
N SER A 10 29.24 -2.93 -18.67
CA SER A 10 30.33 -3.19 -17.73
C SER A 10 31.59 -2.35 -17.99
N SER A 11 31.55 -1.38 -18.88
CA SER A 11 32.66 -0.46 -19.10
C SER A 11 32.43 0.80 -18.25
N ALA A 12 33.04 0.80 -17.07
CA ALA A 12 33.57 1.95 -16.33
C ALA A 12 33.03 3.34 -16.76
N VAL A 13 31.87 3.71 -16.26
CA VAL A 13 31.61 5.13 -15.99
C VAL A 13 32.41 5.48 -14.72
N VAL A 14 33.66 5.81 -14.91
CA VAL A 14 34.44 6.52 -13.91
C VAL A 14 33.80 7.91 -13.81
N PHE A 15 32.86 8.07 -12.88
CA PHE A 15 32.54 9.39 -12.42
C PHE A 15 33.83 9.97 -11.82
N ASN A 16 34.41 10.92 -12.53
CA ASN A 16 35.42 11.78 -11.99
C ASN A 16 34.70 12.66 -10.95
N VAL A 17 34.48 12.11 -9.77
CA VAL A 17 34.05 12.86 -8.59
C VAL A 17 35.26 13.70 -8.26
N GLY A 18 35.25 14.96 -8.70
CA GLY A 18 36.19 15.96 -8.23
C GLY A 18 36.20 15.91 -6.70
N PRO A 19 37.28 16.30 -6.03
CA PRO A 19 37.41 16.18 -4.59
C PRO A 19 36.21 16.86 -3.94
N VAL A 20 35.32 16.05 -3.35
CA VAL A 20 34.34 16.53 -2.36
C VAL A 20 35.22 17.16 -1.28
N LEU A 21 35.06 18.45 -1.07
CA LEU A 21 35.77 19.25 -0.12
C LEU A 21 35.97 18.48 1.18
N ALA A 22 37.23 18.28 1.57
CA ALA A 22 37.60 17.70 2.83
C ALA A 22 36.83 18.45 3.93
N HIS A 23 36.15 17.75 4.77
CA HIS A 23 35.51 18.29 5.97
C HIS A 23 36.61 18.93 6.81
N ASP A 24 36.56 20.25 6.97
CA ASP A 24 37.41 21.01 7.86
C ASP A 24 37.00 20.62 9.31
N PRO A 25 37.89 20.01 10.11
CA PRO A 25 37.56 19.63 11.48
C PRO A 25 37.24 20.81 12.41
N ASP A 26 37.49 22.05 11.97
CA ASP A 26 37.15 23.29 12.70
C ASP A 26 35.88 23.98 12.17
N SER A 27 35.18 23.40 11.19
CA SER A 27 33.86 23.90 10.78
C SER A 27 32.88 23.71 11.93
N VAL A 28 32.35 24.82 12.42
CA VAL A 28 31.25 24.92 13.38
C VAL A 28 30.23 23.80 13.05
N GLU A 29 30.15 22.84 13.95
CA GLU A 29 29.07 21.85 13.97
C GLU A 29 27.78 22.67 13.95
N LEU A 30 27.18 22.83 12.77
CA LEU A 30 25.84 23.34 12.66
C LEU A 30 24.99 22.22 13.32
N ASP A 31 24.70 22.47 14.60
CA ASP A 31 23.65 21.80 15.35
C ASP A 31 22.35 22.01 14.56
N VAL A 32 22.18 21.21 13.50
CA VAL A 32 20.88 21.07 12.86
C VAL A 32 20.03 20.48 13.97
N PRO A 33 19.11 21.25 14.56
CA PRO A 33 18.30 20.71 15.61
C PRO A 33 17.72 19.43 15.03
N GLU A 34 18.05 18.32 15.66
CA GLU A 34 17.36 17.06 15.44
C GLU A 34 15.90 17.43 15.70
N VAL A 35 15.15 17.70 14.64
CA VAL A 35 13.71 17.89 14.73
C VAL A 35 13.19 16.53 15.08
N THR A 36 13.37 16.20 16.35
CA THR A 36 12.70 15.10 17.01
C THR A 36 11.22 15.47 17.00
N VAL A 37 10.55 15.25 15.86
CA VAL A 37 9.09 15.28 15.72
C VAL A 37 8.46 14.15 16.56
N LEU A 38 9.17 13.66 17.56
CA LEU A 38 8.69 12.81 18.65
C LEU A 38 8.17 13.63 19.82
N ALA A 39 8.39 14.96 19.85
CA ALA A 39 7.81 15.81 20.86
C ALA A 39 6.35 16.08 20.50
N ASP A 40 5.45 15.58 21.34
CA ASP A 40 4.07 16.01 21.50
C ASP A 40 3.14 15.89 20.29
N ARG A 41 3.17 14.76 19.56
CA ARG A 41 1.91 14.35 18.95
C ARG A 41 0.97 13.98 20.12
N PRO A 42 -0.18 14.66 20.31
CA PRO A 42 -1.20 14.17 21.22
C PRO A 42 -1.41 12.71 20.80
N HIS A 43 -1.26 11.81 21.76
CA HIS A 43 -1.40 10.39 21.48
C HIS A 43 -2.77 10.18 20.86
N ALA A 44 -2.78 9.95 19.57
CA ALA A 44 -3.97 9.62 18.83
C ALA A 44 -4.57 8.33 19.41
N SER A 45 -5.80 8.02 19.07
CA SER A 45 -6.43 6.76 19.43
C SER A 45 -5.54 5.57 19.05
N SER A 46 -5.71 4.41 19.66
CA SER A 46 -4.86 3.23 19.43
C SER A 46 -4.77 2.78 17.99
N SER A 47 -5.77 3.09 17.18
CA SER A 47 -5.79 2.82 15.76
C SER A 47 -4.85 3.71 14.96
N GLN A 48 -4.38 4.80 15.56
CA GLN A 48 -3.39 5.67 14.94
C GLN A 48 -2.00 5.32 15.44
N GLN A 49 -1.13 4.97 14.51
CA GLN A 49 0.25 4.57 14.80
C GLN A 49 1.19 5.26 13.82
N PHE A 50 2.36 5.60 14.30
CA PHE A 50 3.51 5.88 13.46
C PHE A 50 4.47 4.69 13.56
N ILE A 51 4.81 4.09 12.42
CA ILE A 51 5.77 2.99 12.31
C ILE A 51 7.04 3.55 11.69
N PRO A 52 8.12 3.75 12.46
CA PRO A 52 9.36 4.32 11.96
C PRO A 52 10.15 3.32 11.14
N ASP A 53 11.06 3.82 10.31
CA ASP A 53 11.93 3.04 9.42
C ASP A 53 12.74 1.95 10.12
N LYS A 54 13.20 2.20 11.34
CA LYS A 54 13.96 1.23 12.14
C LYS A 54 13.24 -0.12 12.35
N GLU A 55 11.91 -0.13 12.23
CA GLU A 55 11.12 -1.34 12.38
C GLU A 55 11.06 -2.20 11.10
N TYR A 56 11.27 -1.61 9.93
CA TYR A 56 11.20 -2.38 8.66
C TYR A 56 12.51 -2.49 7.90
N ILE A 57 13.60 -1.95 8.42
CA ILE A 57 14.92 -2.05 7.76
C ILE A 57 15.39 -3.49 7.54
N LEU A 58 14.90 -4.42 8.34
CA LEU A 58 15.17 -5.86 8.22
C LEU A 58 14.08 -6.61 7.44
N GLN A 59 13.03 -5.95 6.97
CA GLN A 59 12.05 -6.59 6.12
C GLN A 59 12.67 -6.92 4.75
N PRO A 60 12.25 -8.02 4.11
CA PRO A 60 12.60 -8.27 2.72
C PRO A 60 12.14 -7.11 1.85
N GLN A 61 13.03 -6.56 1.03
CA GLN A 61 12.75 -5.32 0.30
C GLN A 61 12.45 -5.54 -1.19
N GLY A 62 12.24 -6.79 -1.61
CA GLY A 62 11.87 -7.13 -2.98
C GLY A 62 10.52 -6.56 -3.41
N ARG A 63 9.55 -6.51 -2.49
CA ARG A 63 8.21 -5.93 -2.71
C ARG A 63 7.93 -4.83 -1.69
N PRO A 64 7.65 -3.58 -2.13
CA PRO A 64 7.40 -2.46 -1.23
C PRO A 64 6.24 -2.69 -0.24
N ALA A 65 5.18 -3.39 -0.67
CA ALA A 65 4.03 -3.69 0.18
C ALA A 65 4.36 -4.57 1.40
N GLN A 66 5.52 -5.23 1.45
CA GLN A 66 5.91 -6.05 2.61
C GLN A 66 6.07 -5.23 3.90
N VAL A 67 6.34 -3.93 3.81
CA VAL A 67 6.39 -3.05 5.00
C VAL A 67 5.05 -2.94 5.71
N LEU A 68 3.94 -3.18 5.01
CA LEU A 68 2.59 -3.14 5.57
C LEU A 68 2.33 -4.26 6.60
N ARG A 69 3.12 -5.35 6.59
CA ARG A 69 3.02 -6.44 7.58
C ARG A 69 3.24 -5.97 9.03
N LEU A 70 3.91 -4.82 9.20
CA LEU A 70 4.12 -4.21 10.52
C LEU A 70 2.86 -3.56 11.10
N ILE A 71 1.85 -3.34 10.27
CA ILE A 71 0.55 -2.81 10.69
C ILE A 71 -0.26 -3.97 11.27
N PRO A 72 -0.69 -3.90 12.54
CA PRO A 72 -1.47 -4.98 13.15
C PRO A 72 -2.69 -5.36 12.32
N GLY A 73 -2.82 -6.65 12.00
CA GLY A 73 -3.91 -7.20 11.21
C GLY A 73 -3.81 -7.01 9.70
N PHE A 74 -2.73 -6.38 9.20
CA PHE A 74 -2.53 -6.15 7.78
C PHE A 74 -1.78 -7.32 7.13
N VAL A 75 -2.30 -7.82 6.01
CA VAL A 75 -1.60 -8.80 5.15
C VAL A 75 -1.64 -8.29 3.71
N ALA A 76 -0.49 -8.28 3.04
CA ALA A 76 -0.37 -8.00 1.61
C ALA A 76 0.19 -9.24 0.91
N ILE A 77 -0.46 -9.67 -0.17
CA ILE A 77 -0.07 -10.84 -0.94
C ILE A 77 0.04 -10.51 -2.43
N GLU A 78 0.88 -11.27 -3.12
CA GLU A 78 1.01 -11.18 -4.57
C GLU A 78 -0.21 -11.78 -5.25
N HIS A 79 -0.64 -11.16 -6.34
CA HIS A 79 -1.80 -11.54 -7.13
C HIS A 79 -1.39 -11.91 -8.56
N SER A 80 -2.11 -12.83 -9.21
CA SER A 80 -1.97 -13.21 -10.63
C SER A 80 -0.63 -13.84 -11.04
N GLY A 81 0.19 -14.33 -10.11
CA GLY A 81 1.45 -14.99 -10.45
C GLY A 81 2.42 -14.11 -11.25
N GLY A 82 2.36 -12.79 -11.04
CA GLY A 82 3.20 -11.80 -11.70
C GLY A 82 3.50 -10.61 -10.81
N ALA A 83 4.78 -10.34 -10.55
CA ALA A 83 5.25 -9.39 -9.55
C ALA A 83 4.92 -7.90 -9.84
N GLY A 84 4.47 -7.54 -11.04
CA GLY A 84 4.28 -6.14 -11.45
C GLY A 84 2.87 -5.59 -11.29
N LYS A 85 1.90 -6.40 -10.88
CA LYS A 85 0.53 -5.96 -10.56
C LYS A 85 0.46 -5.47 -9.10
N ALA A 86 -0.55 -4.67 -8.75
CA ALA A 86 -0.82 -4.31 -7.37
C ALA A 86 -1.06 -5.55 -6.51
N ASP A 87 -0.67 -5.48 -5.24
CA ASP A 87 -0.93 -6.54 -4.27
C ASP A 87 -2.42 -6.61 -3.89
N GLN A 88 -2.85 -7.74 -3.37
CA GLN A 88 -4.11 -7.90 -2.67
C GLN A 88 -3.89 -7.59 -1.19
N TYR A 89 -4.75 -6.79 -0.60
CA TYR A 89 -4.60 -6.27 0.76
C TYR A 89 -5.72 -6.78 1.67
N PHE A 90 -5.35 -7.24 2.86
CA PHE A 90 -6.31 -7.66 3.88
C PHE A 90 -6.16 -6.79 5.12
N LEU A 91 -7.26 -6.25 5.63
CA LEU A 91 -7.30 -5.48 6.86
C LEU A 91 -8.68 -5.57 7.50
N ARG A 92 -8.77 -5.92 8.80
CA ARG A 92 -10.03 -5.96 9.56
C ARG A 92 -11.16 -6.71 8.83
N GLY A 93 -10.86 -7.90 8.28
CA GLY A 93 -11.84 -8.73 7.57
C GLY A 93 -12.30 -8.19 6.22
N PHE A 94 -11.65 -7.16 5.69
CA PHE A 94 -11.75 -6.78 4.29
C PHE A 94 -10.75 -7.59 3.45
N ASP A 95 -11.19 -8.04 2.31
CA ASP A 95 -10.36 -8.19 1.14
C ASP A 95 -10.49 -6.88 0.35
N ALA A 96 -9.54 -5.98 0.57
CA ALA A 96 -9.49 -4.72 -0.16
C ALA A 96 -8.80 -4.95 -1.51
N ASP A 97 -9.41 -5.71 -2.40
CA ASP A 97 -8.88 -6.10 -3.70
C ASP A 97 -8.17 -4.92 -4.38
N HIS A 98 -6.84 -4.98 -4.37
CA HIS A 98 -5.95 -3.91 -4.85
C HIS A 98 -6.12 -2.52 -4.18
N GLY A 99 -6.89 -2.38 -3.08
CA GLY A 99 -6.98 -1.14 -2.31
C GLY A 99 -8.37 -0.52 -2.14
N THR A 100 -9.46 -1.21 -2.50
CA THR A 100 -10.84 -0.65 -2.48
C THR A 100 -11.32 -0.09 -1.15
N ASP A 101 -10.76 -0.54 -0.02
CA ASP A 101 -11.21 -0.19 1.32
C ASP A 101 -10.07 0.27 2.24
N VAL A 102 -8.88 0.45 1.69
CA VAL A 102 -7.73 1.03 2.39
C VAL A 102 -7.19 2.21 1.59
N ALA A 103 -7.25 3.39 2.17
CA ALA A 103 -6.72 4.60 1.54
C ALA A 103 -5.19 4.65 1.68
N PHE A 104 -4.46 4.65 0.57
CA PHE A 104 -3.01 4.79 0.54
C PHE A 104 -2.61 6.18 0.07
N PHE A 105 -1.60 6.73 0.74
CA PHE A 105 -1.03 8.05 0.42
C PHE A 105 0.50 7.99 0.40
N SER A 106 1.12 8.86 -0.38
CA SER A 106 2.54 9.18 -0.31
C SER A 106 2.68 10.66 -0.01
N ASP A 107 3.13 11.01 1.22
CA ASP A 107 3.19 12.38 1.76
C ASP A 107 1.90 13.19 1.44
N GLY A 108 0.73 12.59 1.68
CA GLY A 108 -0.58 13.20 1.45
C GLY A 108 -1.13 13.13 0.02
N MET A 109 -0.35 12.74 -0.99
CA MET A 109 -0.87 12.47 -2.33
C MET A 109 -1.56 11.10 -2.37
N PRO A 110 -2.83 10.98 -2.81
CA PRO A 110 -3.53 9.70 -2.93
C PRO A 110 -2.85 8.76 -3.94
N ILE A 111 -2.73 7.47 -3.58
CA ILE A 111 -2.19 6.41 -4.44
C ILE A 111 -3.31 5.67 -5.17
N ASN A 112 -4.43 5.41 -4.48
CA ASN A 112 -5.56 4.67 -5.04
C ASN A 112 -6.16 5.39 -6.24
N PHE A 113 -6.44 4.64 -7.30
CA PHE A 113 -7.20 5.12 -8.45
C PHE A 113 -8.70 4.85 -8.23
N ARG A 114 -9.54 5.86 -8.45
CA ARG A 114 -11.00 5.75 -8.27
C ARG A 114 -11.58 4.79 -9.29
N SER A 115 -11.85 5.23 -10.50
CA SER A 115 -12.13 4.33 -11.61
C SER A 115 -10.85 3.83 -12.23
N HIS A 116 -10.76 2.56 -12.56
CA HIS A 116 -9.57 1.98 -13.19
C HIS A 116 -9.98 0.86 -14.15
N ALA A 117 -9.17 0.60 -15.18
CA ALA A 117 -9.47 -0.47 -16.15
C ALA A 117 -9.50 -1.87 -15.51
N HIS A 118 -8.77 -2.08 -14.40
CA HIS A 118 -8.76 -3.34 -13.67
C HIS A 118 -9.83 -3.41 -12.56
N GLY A 119 -10.13 -2.29 -11.92
CA GLY A 119 -11.10 -2.22 -10.83
C GLY A 119 -10.88 -0.94 -10.02
N GLN A 120 -11.92 -0.45 -9.37
CA GLN A 120 -11.84 0.74 -8.53
C GLN A 120 -10.89 0.54 -7.35
N GLY A 121 -10.32 1.63 -6.85
CA GLY A 121 -9.44 1.62 -5.69
C GLY A 121 -8.02 1.13 -5.97
N TYR A 122 -7.68 0.77 -7.22
CA TYR A 122 -6.39 0.18 -7.59
C TYR A 122 -5.20 0.97 -7.03
N ALA A 123 -4.44 0.35 -6.13
CA ALA A 123 -3.31 0.94 -5.43
C ALA A 123 -2.04 0.12 -5.63
N ASP A 124 -1.29 0.42 -6.68
CA ASP A 124 0.03 -0.17 -6.94
C ASP A 124 1.10 0.57 -6.13
N LEU A 125 1.78 -0.15 -5.22
CA LEU A 125 2.86 0.35 -4.39
C LEU A 125 4.25 0.11 -4.98
N ASN A 126 4.38 -0.54 -6.14
CA ASN A 126 5.67 -0.91 -6.73
C ASN A 126 6.56 0.29 -7.11
N PHE A 127 6.01 1.51 -7.17
CA PHE A 127 6.79 2.74 -7.41
C PHE A 127 7.54 3.24 -6.16
N ILE A 128 7.26 2.71 -4.97
CA ILE A 128 7.90 3.10 -3.72
C ILE A 128 9.26 2.42 -3.60
N ILE A 129 10.29 3.19 -3.27
CA ILE A 129 11.59 2.69 -2.86
C ILE A 129 11.57 2.64 -1.31
N PRO A 130 11.53 1.46 -0.67
CA PRO A 130 11.35 1.36 0.79
C PRO A 130 12.37 2.16 1.60
N GLU A 131 13.61 2.24 1.16
CA GLU A 131 14.68 2.98 1.84
C GLU A 131 14.44 4.48 1.91
N THR A 132 13.61 5.03 1.00
CA THR A 132 13.26 6.46 1.01
C THR A 132 12.20 6.82 2.04
N ILE A 133 11.56 5.83 2.65
CA ILE A 133 10.47 6.04 3.60
C ILE A 133 11.05 6.28 5.00
N GLU A 134 10.62 7.36 5.65
CA GLU A 134 10.92 7.68 7.06
C GLU A 134 10.04 6.88 8.01
N GLY A 135 8.78 6.64 7.62
CA GLY A 135 7.81 5.90 8.39
C GLY A 135 6.43 5.86 7.74
N LEU A 136 5.55 5.13 8.38
CA LEU A 136 4.15 4.99 7.98
C LEU A 136 3.26 5.68 9.03
N ASP A 137 2.43 6.64 8.59
CA ASP A 137 1.29 7.09 9.39
C ASP A 137 0.12 6.16 9.10
N VAL A 138 -0.36 5.46 10.10
CA VAL A 138 -1.43 4.47 9.98
C VAL A 138 -2.64 4.91 10.78
N SER A 139 -3.82 4.85 10.19
CA SER A 139 -5.12 4.99 10.87
C SER A 139 -5.99 3.81 10.49
N LYS A 140 -6.41 2.99 11.44
CA LYS A 140 -7.33 1.87 11.18
C LYS A 140 -8.75 2.26 11.57
N GLY A 141 -9.66 2.29 10.58
CA GLY A 141 -11.00 2.85 10.69
C GLY A 141 -11.07 4.34 10.38
N ALA A 142 -12.23 4.81 9.99
CA ALA A 142 -12.46 6.12 9.41
C ALA A 142 -12.64 7.23 10.47
N TYR A 143 -11.65 7.46 11.32
CA TYR A 143 -11.77 8.35 12.49
C TYR A 143 -11.20 9.76 12.29
N LEU A 144 -10.53 10.02 11.17
CA LEU A 144 -9.89 11.30 10.87
C LEU A 144 -10.57 11.98 9.67
N PRO A 145 -10.95 13.26 9.76
CA PRO A 145 -11.63 13.96 8.65
C PRO A 145 -10.68 14.31 7.49
N GLU A 146 -9.38 14.24 7.70
CA GLU A 146 -8.37 14.44 6.66
C GLU A 146 -8.36 13.30 5.62
N TYR A 147 -8.81 12.09 6.01
CA TYR A 147 -8.93 10.96 5.10
C TYR A 147 -10.37 10.86 4.57
N GLY A 148 -10.51 10.59 3.30
CA GLY A 148 -11.79 10.55 2.60
C GLY A 148 -12.03 9.24 1.85
N ASP A 149 -11.89 9.27 0.54
CA ASP A 149 -12.17 8.12 -0.32
C ASP A 149 -11.28 6.91 0.02
N PHE A 150 -11.86 5.71 0.04
CA PHE A 150 -11.27 4.42 0.41
C PHE A 150 -10.89 4.28 1.90
N ASP A 151 -11.14 5.27 2.76
CA ASP A 151 -10.93 5.18 4.20
C ASP A 151 -12.13 4.50 4.88
N THR A 152 -12.33 3.19 4.62
CA THR A 152 -13.35 2.36 5.26
C THR A 152 -12.73 1.44 6.30
N ALA A 153 -11.75 0.61 5.95
CA ALA A 153 -10.96 -0.18 6.88
C ALA A 153 -9.83 0.63 7.54
N GLY A 154 -9.31 1.63 6.83
CA GLY A 154 -8.26 2.51 7.32
C GLY A 154 -7.49 3.24 6.24
N ALA A 155 -6.47 3.99 6.66
CA ALA A 155 -5.57 4.74 5.80
C ALA A 155 -4.10 4.51 6.19
N VAL A 156 -3.22 4.52 5.19
CA VAL A 156 -1.76 4.42 5.34
C VAL A 156 -1.10 5.52 4.52
N ASN A 157 -0.31 6.37 5.16
CA ASN A 157 0.47 7.41 4.50
C ASN A 157 1.97 7.10 4.62
N PHE A 158 2.62 6.86 3.48
CA PHE A 158 4.07 6.68 3.38
C PHE A 158 4.75 8.05 3.43
N ARG A 159 5.52 8.29 4.48
CA ARG A 159 6.27 9.54 4.64
C ARG A 159 7.66 9.37 4.06
N THR A 160 8.01 10.19 3.07
CA THR A 160 9.35 10.23 2.49
C THR A 160 10.31 11.07 3.33
N ARG A 161 11.54 10.59 3.50
CA ARG A 161 12.63 11.35 4.12
C ARG A 161 12.89 12.65 3.38
N ASP A 162 13.36 13.65 4.10
CA ASP A 162 13.91 14.88 3.49
C ASP A 162 15.39 14.74 3.17
N VAL A 163 16.12 14.02 4.02
CA VAL A 163 17.57 13.81 3.91
C VAL A 163 17.94 12.43 4.45
N VAL A 164 19.10 11.95 4.04
CA VAL A 164 19.81 10.84 4.69
C VAL A 164 21.17 11.34 5.19
N LYS A 165 21.56 10.90 6.39
CA LYS A 165 22.85 11.24 6.99
C LYS A 165 24.02 10.56 6.26
N GLU A 166 23.78 9.34 5.78
CA GLU A 166 24.75 8.54 5.03
C GLU A 166 24.12 8.19 3.67
N GLY A 167 24.86 8.40 2.60
CA GLY A 167 24.49 7.89 1.29
C GLY A 167 24.55 6.38 1.27
N ILE A 168 23.81 5.73 0.37
CA ILE A 168 23.75 4.27 0.22
C ILE A 168 23.95 3.90 -1.23
N VAL A 169 24.84 2.94 -1.50
CA VAL A 169 24.90 2.17 -2.73
C VAL A 169 24.78 0.70 -2.36
N GLN A 170 23.77 0.02 -2.88
CA GLN A 170 23.49 -1.38 -2.58
C GLN A 170 23.40 -2.19 -3.86
N ALA A 171 23.96 -3.41 -3.83
CA ALA A 171 23.79 -4.44 -4.84
C ALA A 171 23.42 -5.75 -4.18
N ALA A 172 22.38 -6.41 -4.69
CA ALA A 172 21.90 -7.70 -4.22
C ALA A 172 21.65 -8.66 -5.38
N GLY A 173 21.84 -9.95 -5.11
CA GLY A 173 21.52 -11.03 -6.02
C GLY A 173 20.81 -12.17 -5.28
N GLY A 174 19.96 -12.91 -5.99
CA GLY A 174 19.18 -14.00 -5.40
C GLY A 174 18.83 -15.09 -6.42
N GLN A 175 18.05 -16.06 -5.95
CA GLN A 175 17.52 -17.10 -6.83
C GLN A 175 16.62 -16.50 -7.93
N PHE A 176 16.34 -17.29 -8.97
CA PHE A 176 15.51 -16.90 -10.12
C PHE A 176 16.03 -15.65 -10.83
N ASP A 177 17.36 -15.52 -10.97
CA ASP A 177 18.06 -14.37 -11.57
C ASP A 177 17.69 -13.03 -10.92
N THR A 178 17.27 -13.05 -9.64
CA THR A 178 16.87 -11.84 -8.93
C THR A 178 18.08 -10.94 -8.71
N GLN A 179 17.92 -9.66 -9.07
CA GLN A 179 18.91 -8.62 -8.90
C GLN A 179 18.23 -7.35 -8.41
N ARG A 180 18.88 -6.64 -7.47
CA ARG A 180 18.41 -5.35 -6.98
C ARG A 180 19.58 -4.41 -6.78
N TYR A 181 19.46 -3.21 -7.32
CA TYR A 181 20.44 -2.14 -7.22
C TYR A 181 19.76 -0.90 -6.66
N ILE A 182 20.37 -0.29 -5.65
CA ILE A 182 19.89 0.94 -5.00
C ILE A 182 21.02 1.94 -4.94
N PHE A 183 20.69 3.20 -5.19
CA PHE A 183 21.46 4.32 -4.74
C PHE A 183 20.55 5.33 -4.03
N MET A 184 21.05 5.97 -2.97
CA MET A 184 20.35 7.04 -2.29
C MET A 184 21.39 7.96 -1.62
N PHE A 185 21.24 9.27 -1.79
CA PHE A 185 22.16 10.27 -1.21
C PHE A 185 21.50 11.63 -1.10
N SER A 186 22.04 12.47 -0.22
CA SER A 186 21.50 13.79 0.14
C SER A 186 22.58 14.88 0.10
N PRO A 187 22.92 15.42 -1.08
CA PRO A 187 23.77 16.59 -1.14
C PRO A 187 23.03 17.79 -0.55
N THR A 188 23.46 18.25 0.60
CA THR A 188 22.86 19.38 1.33
C THR A 188 23.75 20.61 1.19
N LYS A 189 23.15 21.76 0.91
CA LYS A 189 23.87 23.03 0.85
C LYS A 189 23.01 24.14 1.45
N ASP A 190 23.54 24.81 2.47
CA ASP A 190 22.87 25.91 3.17
C ASP A 190 21.48 25.51 3.68
N ARG A 191 20.42 26.17 3.17
CA ARG A 191 19.01 25.90 3.51
C ARG A 191 18.35 24.88 2.59
N ILE A 192 19.08 24.36 1.61
CA ILE A 192 18.55 23.42 0.63
C ILE A 192 18.92 22.00 1.06
N ARG A 193 17.91 21.23 1.41
CA ARG A 193 18.01 19.79 1.69
C ARG A 193 17.54 19.03 0.44
N THR A 194 18.27 18.02 0.05
CA THR A 194 17.90 17.24 -1.12
C THR A 194 17.97 15.75 -0.81
N LEU A 195 17.14 14.96 -1.48
CA LEU A 195 17.20 13.51 -1.48
C LEU A 195 17.08 13.02 -2.91
N PHE A 196 18.04 12.22 -3.36
CA PHE A 196 17.97 11.49 -4.62
C PHE A 196 18.07 10.01 -4.35
N ALA A 197 17.17 9.24 -4.97
CA ALA A 197 17.17 7.78 -4.86
C ALA A 197 16.81 7.15 -6.20
N GLY A 198 17.36 5.96 -6.45
CA GLY A 198 17.01 5.14 -7.59
C GLY A 198 17.10 3.67 -7.27
N GLU A 199 16.21 2.89 -7.87
CA GLU A 199 16.15 1.44 -7.77
C GLU A 199 16.05 0.83 -9.15
N GLY A 200 16.85 -0.22 -9.40
CA GLY A 200 16.67 -1.18 -10.46
C GLY A 200 16.41 -2.56 -9.89
N TYR A 201 15.37 -3.23 -10.32
CA TYR A 201 15.01 -4.57 -9.86
C TYR A 201 14.69 -5.48 -11.04
N TYR A 202 15.18 -6.72 -11.01
CA TYR A 202 14.87 -7.75 -11.97
C TYR A 202 14.68 -9.10 -11.30
N THR A 203 13.75 -9.93 -11.80
CA THR A 203 13.60 -11.34 -11.41
C THR A 203 12.86 -12.13 -12.48
N ASN A 204 13.22 -13.41 -12.65
CA ASN A 204 12.44 -14.38 -13.41
C ASN A 204 11.29 -15.00 -12.59
N GLY A 205 11.33 -14.86 -11.24
CA GLY A 205 10.35 -15.50 -10.36
C GLY A 205 10.46 -17.04 -10.38
N PRO A 206 9.67 -17.73 -9.55
CA PRO A 206 9.71 -19.19 -9.44
C PRO A 206 8.90 -19.92 -10.52
N PHE A 207 8.21 -19.21 -11.41
CA PHE A 207 7.30 -19.76 -12.39
C PHE A 207 8.02 -20.33 -13.60
N LEU A 208 7.47 -21.39 -14.21
CA LEU A 208 7.98 -21.96 -15.45
C LEU A 208 7.83 -21.01 -16.65
N ASN A 209 6.83 -20.15 -16.61
CA ASN A 209 6.72 -18.97 -17.48
C ASN A 209 7.43 -17.81 -16.79
N ASP A 210 8.71 -17.64 -17.07
CA ASP A 210 9.55 -16.61 -16.46
C ASP A 210 8.83 -15.27 -16.39
N ASN A 211 8.71 -14.69 -15.20
CA ASN A 211 8.09 -13.38 -15.01
C ASN A 211 8.85 -12.28 -15.75
N ARG A 212 10.17 -12.38 -15.91
CA ARG A 212 11.01 -11.34 -16.51
C ARG A 212 10.63 -9.97 -16.00
N TYR A 213 10.31 -9.91 -14.71
CA TYR A 213 9.88 -8.69 -14.06
C TYR A 213 11.05 -7.72 -13.97
N PHE A 214 10.89 -6.60 -14.64
CA PHE A 214 11.79 -5.46 -14.55
C PHE A 214 11.06 -4.29 -13.93
N ARG A 215 11.71 -3.60 -12.98
CA ARG A 215 11.23 -2.37 -12.35
C ARG A 215 12.37 -1.37 -12.25
N ALA A 216 12.09 -0.13 -12.64
CA ALA A 216 12.98 1.02 -12.43
C ALA A 216 12.20 2.12 -11.69
N ASN A 217 12.72 2.59 -10.56
CA ASN A 217 12.18 3.65 -9.75
C ASN A 217 13.21 4.77 -9.57
N LEU A 218 12.77 6.02 -9.67
CA LEU A 218 13.55 7.20 -9.35
C LEU A 218 12.75 8.12 -8.43
N LEU A 219 13.42 8.75 -7.48
CA LEU A 219 12.88 9.78 -6.61
C LEU A 219 13.87 10.93 -6.51
N GLY A 220 13.37 12.16 -6.66
CA GLY A 220 14.08 13.38 -6.34
C GLY A 220 13.21 14.25 -5.45
N LYS A 221 13.76 14.71 -4.32
CA LYS A 221 13.09 15.63 -3.39
C LYS A 221 14.02 16.79 -3.07
N VAL A 222 13.48 17.99 -3.10
CA VAL A 222 14.19 19.23 -2.71
C VAL A 222 13.33 19.95 -1.71
N THR A 223 13.87 20.20 -0.53
CA THR A 223 13.20 20.92 0.56
C THR A 223 14.03 22.15 0.94
N THR A 224 13.39 23.30 1.07
CA THR A 224 14.05 24.55 1.46
C THR A 224 13.18 25.36 2.41
N ASN A 225 13.82 26.10 3.30
CA ASN A 225 13.18 27.10 4.13
C ASN A 225 13.39 28.48 3.48
N LEU A 226 12.30 29.12 3.01
CA LEU A 226 12.34 30.46 2.43
C LEU A 226 12.52 31.52 3.53
N SER A 227 12.02 31.21 4.74
CA SER A 227 12.24 31.98 5.97
C SER A 227 12.44 31.02 7.15
N SER A 228 12.52 31.54 8.37
CA SER A 228 12.61 30.76 9.61
C SER A 228 11.27 30.08 10.00
N ARG A 229 10.20 30.31 9.24
CA ARG A 229 8.83 29.87 9.57
C ARG A 229 8.16 29.07 8.48
N ASP A 230 8.76 28.97 7.33
CA ASP A 230 8.18 28.27 6.21
C ASP A 230 9.12 27.22 5.64
N GLU A 231 8.50 26.21 5.11
CA GLU A 231 9.15 25.12 4.41
C GLU A 231 8.43 24.85 3.09
N LEU A 232 9.20 24.73 2.03
CA LEU A 232 8.71 24.37 0.71
C LEU A 232 9.44 23.11 0.25
N SER A 233 8.70 22.09 -0.16
CA SER A 233 9.25 20.83 -0.66
C SER A 233 8.67 20.49 -2.02
N LEU A 234 9.52 20.17 -2.99
CA LEU A 234 9.16 19.61 -4.28
C LEU A 234 9.66 18.17 -4.36
N THR A 235 8.77 17.23 -4.63
CA THR A 235 9.09 15.82 -4.85
C THR A 235 8.64 15.40 -6.24
N ALA A 236 9.51 14.69 -6.96
CA ALA A 236 9.19 14.05 -8.24
C ALA A 236 9.56 12.57 -8.19
N THR A 237 8.70 11.70 -8.75
CA THR A 237 8.99 10.26 -8.86
C THR A 237 8.74 9.78 -10.27
N PHE A 238 9.48 8.73 -10.65
CA PHE A 238 9.32 8.02 -11.90
C PHE A 238 9.34 6.52 -11.62
N HIS A 239 8.41 5.79 -12.22
CA HIS A 239 8.29 4.34 -12.15
C HIS A 239 8.01 3.77 -13.53
N ASN A 240 8.72 2.72 -13.88
CA ASN A 240 8.46 1.92 -15.08
C ASN A 240 8.65 0.44 -14.75
N ALA A 241 7.65 -0.37 -15.08
CA ALA A 241 7.70 -1.82 -14.89
C ALA A 241 7.10 -2.57 -16.06
N GLN A 242 7.62 -3.79 -16.28
CA GLN A 242 7.06 -4.76 -17.22
C GLN A 242 7.26 -6.17 -16.70
N TRP A 243 6.31 -7.06 -17.00
CA TRP A 243 6.36 -8.45 -16.52
C TRP A 243 5.56 -9.41 -17.39
N ASN A 244 5.87 -10.70 -17.26
CA ASN A 244 4.97 -11.79 -17.60
C ASN A 244 4.30 -12.32 -16.31
N ALA A 245 3.18 -13.01 -16.46
CA ALA A 245 2.46 -13.64 -15.37
C ALA A 245 2.08 -15.08 -15.73
N SER A 246 1.80 -15.87 -14.73
CA SER A 246 1.32 -17.24 -14.90
C SER A 246 -0.20 -17.36 -14.75
N GLY A 247 -0.84 -16.27 -14.28
CA GLY A 247 -2.25 -16.25 -13.94
C GLY A 247 -2.59 -17.14 -12.73
N GLU A 248 -3.85 -17.24 -12.42
CA GLU A 248 -4.41 -18.15 -11.44
C GLU A 248 -4.70 -19.50 -12.12
N ILE A 249 -4.06 -20.57 -11.66
CA ILE A 249 -4.22 -21.90 -12.24
C ILE A 249 -5.27 -22.74 -11.49
N PRO A 250 -6.13 -23.52 -12.17
CA PRO A 250 -7.13 -24.35 -11.53
C PRO A 250 -6.50 -25.53 -10.80
N LEU A 251 -6.95 -25.79 -9.57
CA LEU A 251 -6.42 -26.84 -8.69
C LEU A 251 -6.45 -28.22 -9.35
N ARG A 252 -7.50 -28.52 -10.14
CA ARG A 252 -7.64 -29.80 -10.85
C ARG A 252 -6.44 -30.13 -11.72
N THR A 253 -5.84 -29.15 -12.40
CA THR A 253 -4.69 -29.38 -13.28
C THR A 253 -3.42 -29.77 -12.55
N VAL A 254 -3.26 -29.29 -11.32
CA VAL A 254 -2.13 -29.66 -10.47
C VAL A 254 -2.39 -31.01 -9.79
N THR A 255 -3.64 -31.28 -9.44
CA THR A 255 -4.02 -32.52 -8.77
C THR A 255 -3.93 -33.74 -9.70
N ASP A 256 -4.30 -33.57 -10.96
CA ASP A 256 -4.22 -34.64 -11.99
C ASP A 256 -2.82 -34.73 -12.64
N GLY A 257 -1.93 -33.80 -12.33
CA GLY A 257 -0.55 -33.78 -12.81
C GLY A 257 -0.39 -33.28 -14.26
N THR A 258 -1.43 -32.67 -14.84
CA THR A 258 -1.35 -32.11 -16.23
C THR A 258 -0.61 -30.78 -16.26
N LEU A 259 -0.52 -30.07 -15.13
CA LEU A 259 0.23 -28.83 -15.00
C LEU A 259 1.09 -28.86 -13.73
N ASP A 260 2.33 -28.38 -13.83
CA ASP A 260 3.14 -28.11 -12.66
C ASP A 260 2.51 -26.96 -11.83
N ARG A 261 2.69 -26.98 -10.51
CA ARG A 261 2.19 -25.97 -9.59
C ARG A 261 2.64 -24.54 -9.96
N PHE A 262 3.81 -24.40 -10.56
CA PHE A 262 4.36 -23.12 -11.05
C PHE A 262 4.18 -22.95 -12.56
N GLY A 263 3.33 -23.75 -13.19
CA GLY A 263 3.01 -23.66 -14.60
C GLY A 263 2.11 -22.48 -14.94
N ALA A 264 1.85 -22.29 -16.23
CA ALA A 264 0.91 -21.31 -16.76
C ALA A 264 0.07 -21.95 -17.84
N ILE A 265 -1.24 -21.69 -17.87
CA ILE A 265 -2.14 -22.12 -18.94
C ILE A 265 -2.04 -21.19 -20.13
N ASP A 266 -2.05 -19.88 -19.88
CA ASP A 266 -1.80 -18.86 -20.90
C ASP A 266 -0.46 -18.12 -20.62
N PRO A 267 0.65 -18.50 -21.26
CA PRO A 267 1.94 -17.86 -21.02
C PRO A 267 2.05 -16.43 -21.58
N SER A 268 1.00 -15.92 -22.19
CA SER A 268 0.95 -14.55 -22.70
C SER A 268 0.48 -13.51 -21.68
N GLU A 269 0.08 -13.94 -20.50
CA GLU A 269 -0.33 -13.04 -19.42
C GLU A 269 0.83 -12.16 -18.94
N GLY A 270 0.50 -11.03 -18.32
CA GLY A 270 1.45 -10.05 -17.81
C GLY A 270 1.05 -8.63 -18.13
N GLY A 271 2.00 -7.69 -18.01
CA GLY A 271 1.64 -6.29 -18.22
C GLY A 271 2.83 -5.34 -18.23
N LYS A 272 2.49 -4.07 -18.24
CA LYS A 272 3.45 -2.96 -18.11
C LYS A 272 2.78 -1.76 -17.44
N THR A 273 3.56 -1.03 -16.66
CA THR A 273 3.13 0.17 -15.94
C THR A 273 4.15 1.28 -16.14
N LEU A 274 3.67 2.50 -16.35
CA LEU A 274 4.43 3.73 -16.29
C LEU A 274 3.71 4.70 -15.34
N ARG A 275 4.44 5.28 -14.38
CA ARG A 275 3.91 6.28 -13.45
C ARG A 275 4.94 7.39 -13.25
N SER A 276 4.50 8.64 -13.36
CA SER A 276 5.31 9.82 -13.06
C SER A 276 4.51 10.75 -12.18
N THR A 277 5.09 11.24 -11.09
CA THR A 277 4.41 12.14 -10.16
C THR A 277 5.25 13.39 -9.92
N ALA A 278 4.58 14.49 -9.66
CA ALA A 278 5.17 15.71 -9.10
C ALA A 278 4.28 16.21 -7.97
N ARG A 279 4.89 16.64 -6.87
CA ARG A 279 4.19 17.12 -5.68
C ARG A 279 4.93 18.29 -5.08
N LEU A 280 4.16 19.31 -4.70
CA LEU A 280 4.62 20.51 -4.00
C LEU A 280 3.94 20.55 -2.63
N ASN A 281 4.71 20.62 -1.56
CA ASN A 281 4.24 20.83 -0.20
C ASN A 281 4.75 22.15 0.31
N TYR A 282 3.89 22.91 0.95
CA TYR A 282 4.22 24.17 1.62
C TYR A 282 3.66 24.18 3.03
N HIS A 283 4.49 24.59 3.97
CA HIS A 283 4.16 24.72 5.37
C HIS A 283 4.60 26.09 5.88
N TYR A 284 3.76 26.77 6.67
CA TYR A 284 4.07 28.07 7.24
C TYR A 284 3.56 28.17 8.68
N ASP A 285 4.46 28.39 9.63
CA ASP A 285 4.17 28.65 11.03
C ASP A 285 3.92 30.12 11.28
N THR A 286 2.72 30.48 11.77
CA THR A 286 2.38 31.84 12.16
C THR A 286 2.93 32.18 13.54
N GLN A 287 3.11 33.48 13.83
CA GLN A 287 3.56 33.92 15.15
C GLN A 287 2.58 33.63 16.28
N SER A 288 1.31 33.43 15.95
CA SER A 288 0.21 33.25 16.90
C SER A 288 -0.15 31.77 17.20
N GLY A 289 0.75 30.82 16.86
CA GLY A 289 0.50 29.39 17.06
C GLY A 289 -0.38 28.76 15.99
N GLY A 290 -0.54 29.40 14.85
CA GLY A 290 -1.21 28.86 13.68
C GLY A 290 -0.21 28.22 12.70
N GLU A 291 -0.71 27.30 11.88
CA GLU A 291 0.02 26.55 10.87
C GLU A 291 -0.83 26.53 9.58
N LEU A 292 -0.31 27.14 8.52
CA LEU A 292 -0.88 27.01 7.18
C LEU A 292 -0.17 25.89 6.46
N PHE A 293 -0.90 24.98 5.86
CA PHE A 293 -0.34 23.92 5.02
C PHE A 293 -1.04 23.88 3.67
N ALA A 294 -0.28 23.58 2.64
CA ALA A 294 -0.77 23.39 1.29
C ALA A 294 -0.01 22.25 0.61
N ASN A 295 -0.74 21.43 -0.13
CA ASN A 295 -0.22 20.36 -0.96
C ASN A 295 -0.84 20.49 -2.35
N ALA A 296 -0.04 20.39 -3.40
CA ALA A 296 -0.50 20.29 -4.77
C ALA A 296 0.24 19.13 -5.45
N TYR A 297 -0.48 18.34 -6.23
CA TYR A 297 0.12 17.19 -6.90
C TYR A 297 -0.43 16.99 -8.31
N GLY A 298 0.39 16.36 -9.15
CA GLY A 298 0.02 15.88 -10.47
C GLY A 298 0.67 14.54 -10.75
N GLN A 299 -0.03 13.69 -11.49
CA GLN A 299 0.43 12.36 -11.86
C GLN A 299 0.00 12.02 -13.27
N TYR A 300 0.92 11.43 -14.04
CA TYR A 300 0.63 10.72 -15.28
C TYR A 300 0.80 9.23 -15.05
N TYR A 301 -0.14 8.44 -15.57
CA TYR A 301 -0.13 6.98 -15.43
C TYR A 301 -0.56 6.31 -16.73
N LYS A 302 0.09 5.18 -17.03
CA LYS A 302 -0.28 4.30 -18.14
C LYS A 302 -0.11 2.85 -17.69
N TYR A 303 -1.10 2.02 -18.04
CA TYR A 303 -1.16 0.61 -17.67
C TYR A 303 -1.71 -0.22 -18.80
N ASP A 304 -1.08 -1.36 -19.05
CA ASP A 304 -1.61 -2.43 -19.90
C ASP A 304 -1.48 -3.75 -19.14
N LEU A 305 -2.58 -4.47 -19.00
CA LEU A 305 -2.63 -5.82 -18.44
C LEU A 305 -3.22 -6.77 -19.45
N TYR A 306 -2.60 -7.93 -19.59
CA TYR A 306 -3.06 -9.07 -20.38
C TYR A 306 -3.30 -10.22 -19.43
N THR A 307 -4.52 -10.77 -19.42
CA THR A 307 -4.92 -11.82 -18.49
C THR A 307 -5.95 -12.75 -19.13
N ASN A 308 -6.17 -13.94 -18.52
CA ASN A 308 -7.07 -14.97 -19.03
C ASN A 308 -7.51 -15.85 -17.85
N PHE A 309 -8.63 -15.50 -17.21
CA PHE A 309 -9.10 -16.22 -16.02
C PHE A 309 -9.85 -17.51 -16.35
N THR A 310 -10.69 -17.50 -17.38
CA THR A 310 -11.64 -18.59 -17.71
C THR A 310 -11.14 -19.48 -18.85
N PHE A 311 -9.99 -19.14 -19.46
CA PHE A 311 -9.25 -19.84 -20.52
C PHE A 311 -10.03 -19.99 -21.83
N PHE A 312 -10.91 -21.00 -21.97
CA PHE A 312 -11.69 -21.31 -23.16
C PHE A 312 -13.18 -21.50 -22.83
N LEU A 313 -13.67 -20.89 -21.74
CA LEU A 313 -15.06 -21.05 -21.29
C LEU A 313 -16.03 -20.36 -22.25
N ASN A 314 -15.76 -19.11 -22.61
CA ASN A 314 -16.64 -18.28 -23.44
C ASN A 314 -16.29 -18.34 -24.93
N ASP A 315 -14.98 -18.32 -25.27
CA ASP A 315 -14.49 -18.50 -26.64
C ASP A 315 -13.64 -19.79 -26.77
N PRO A 316 -14.28 -20.91 -27.17
CA PRO A 316 -13.58 -22.19 -27.32
C PRO A 316 -12.49 -22.22 -28.40
N VAL A 317 -12.46 -21.22 -29.29
CA VAL A 317 -11.54 -21.15 -30.44
C VAL A 317 -10.32 -20.32 -30.11
N ASN A 318 -10.55 -19.06 -29.73
CA ASN A 318 -9.49 -18.08 -29.50
C ASN A 318 -9.01 -18.06 -28.04
N GLY A 319 -9.88 -18.46 -27.11
CA GLY A 319 -9.69 -18.32 -25.67
C GLY A 319 -10.22 -16.99 -25.16
N ASP A 320 -10.35 -16.90 -23.84
CA ASP A 320 -11.00 -15.78 -23.14
C ASP A 320 -10.00 -14.67 -22.74
N GLY A 321 -8.82 -14.67 -23.37
CA GLY A 321 -7.80 -13.67 -23.09
C GLY A 321 -8.28 -12.23 -23.35
N PHE A 322 -8.05 -11.33 -22.41
CA PHE A 322 -8.42 -9.93 -22.56
C PHE A 322 -7.27 -8.98 -22.19
N GLN A 323 -7.36 -7.75 -22.70
CA GLN A 323 -6.46 -6.64 -22.41
C GLN A 323 -7.24 -5.55 -21.69
N GLN A 324 -6.70 -5.11 -20.57
CA GLN A 324 -7.10 -3.89 -19.88
C GLN A 324 -6.09 -2.78 -20.15
N HIS A 325 -6.57 -1.62 -20.54
CA HIS A 325 -5.74 -0.45 -20.79
C HIS A 325 -6.27 0.74 -20.00
N ASP A 326 -5.37 1.44 -19.30
CA ASP A 326 -5.65 2.65 -18.56
C ASP A 326 -4.60 3.71 -18.87
N THR A 327 -5.03 4.90 -19.21
CA THR A 327 -4.17 6.08 -19.33
C THR A 327 -4.86 7.23 -18.63
N ARG A 328 -4.15 7.90 -17.72
CA ARG A 328 -4.75 9.00 -16.97
C ARG A 328 -3.79 10.11 -16.61
N VAL A 329 -4.39 11.27 -16.40
CA VAL A 329 -3.81 12.38 -15.66
C VAL A 329 -4.64 12.59 -14.40
N MET A 330 -3.99 12.55 -13.24
CA MET A 330 -4.60 12.85 -11.95
C MET A 330 -3.93 14.09 -11.38
N TYR A 331 -4.71 15.04 -10.86
CA TYR A 331 -4.18 16.20 -10.16
C TYR A 331 -5.12 16.66 -9.05
N GLY A 332 -4.57 17.37 -8.09
CA GLY A 332 -5.33 17.84 -6.95
C GLY A 332 -4.48 18.54 -5.92
N GLY A 333 -5.06 18.74 -4.76
CA GLY A 333 -4.36 19.36 -3.65
C GLY A 333 -5.18 19.43 -2.38
N ASP A 334 -4.51 19.84 -1.31
CA ASP A 334 -5.04 20.09 0.02
C ASP A 334 -4.54 21.47 0.48
N LEU A 335 -5.43 22.28 1.04
CA LEU A 335 -5.10 23.56 1.65
C LEU A 335 -5.80 23.60 3.01
N GLY A 336 -5.07 23.94 4.06
CA GLY A 336 -5.67 24.04 5.37
C GLY A 336 -4.94 24.96 6.33
N TYR A 337 -5.63 25.28 7.38
CA TYR A 337 -5.13 26.07 8.50
C TYR A 337 -5.42 25.38 9.82
N LYS A 338 -4.40 25.22 10.64
CA LYS A 338 -4.47 24.64 11.97
C LYS A 338 -4.06 25.71 12.97
N HIS A 339 -4.80 25.84 14.06
CA HIS A 339 -4.54 26.82 15.10
C HIS A 339 -4.57 26.16 16.47
N ARG A 340 -3.52 26.39 17.25
CA ARG A 340 -3.44 25.98 18.65
C ARG A 340 -3.80 27.17 19.53
N ALA A 341 -4.77 26.99 20.40
CA ALA A 341 -5.30 28.03 21.29
C ALA A 341 -5.69 27.45 22.65
N GLN A 342 -6.01 28.34 23.57
CA GLN A 342 -6.68 27.97 24.82
C GLN A 342 -8.14 28.40 24.71
N PHE A 343 -9.07 27.46 24.74
CA PHE A 343 -10.51 27.74 24.75
C PHE A 343 -11.02 27.55 26.16
N TYR A 344 -11.46 28.64 26.83
CA TYR A 344 -11.83 28.65 28.26
C TYR A 344 -10.77 28.00 29.18
N GLY A 345 -9.49 28.24 28.93
CA GLY A 345 -8.38 27.66 29.68
C GLY A 345 -8.03 26.21 29.31
N MET A 346 -8.76 25.59 28.38
CA MET A 346 -8.49 24.23 27.89
C MET A 346 -7.59 24.27 26.67
N PRO A 347 -6.49 23.50 26.63
CA PRO A 347 -5.69 23.33 25.44
C PRO A 347 -6.57 22.82 24.28
N SER A 348 -6.55 23.52 23.17
CA SER A 348 -7.43 23.24 22.02
C SER A 348 -6.68 23.43 20.70
N THR A 349 -7.00 22.59 19.72
CA THR A 349 -6.51 22.73 18.36
C THR A 349 -7.67 22.65 17.39
N GLY A 350 -7.84 23.68 16.56
CA GLY A 350 -8.83 23.69 15.48
C GLY A 350 -8.11 23.53 14.13
N THR A 351 -8.65 22.73 13.23
CA THR A 351 -8.19 22.58 11.85
C THR A 351 -9.36 22.77 10.91
N ILE A 352 -9.16 23.58 9.87
CA ILE A 352 -10.05 23.68 8.70
C ILE A 352 -9.24 23.39 7.46
N GLY A 353 -9.79 22.60 6.56
CA GLY A 353 -9.10 22.28 5.31
C GLY A 353 -10.07 22.06 4.16
N PHE A 354 -9.49 22.05 2.97
CA PHE A 354 -10.20 21.82 1.71
C PHE A 354 -9.33 20.99 0.78
N GLN A 355 -9.84 19.84 0.35
CA GLN A 355 -9.20 18.95 -0.61
C GLN A 355 -9.95 18.94 -1.93
N THR A 356 -9.21 18.79 -3.01
CA THR A 356 -9.76 18.57 -4.35
C THR A 356 -8.92 17.56 -5.10
N ARG A 357 -9.59 16.78 -5.96
CA ARG A 357 -8.95 15.83 -6.85
C ARG A 357 -9.73 15.71 -8.15
N VAL A 358 -9.00 15.65 -9.25
CA VAL A 358 -9.52 15.41 -10.60
C VAL A 358 -8.76 14.27 -11.23
N ASP A 359 -9.48 13.30 -11.80
CA ASP A 359 -8.96 12.20 -12.61
C ASP A 359 -9.55 12.30 -14.02
N ASP A 360 -8.71 12.47 -15.03
CA ASP A 360 -9.04 12.40 -16.46
C ASP A 360 -8.49 11.10 -17.01
N ILE A 361 -9.39 10.18 -17.39
CA ILE A 361 -9.10 8.76 -17.58
C ILE A 361 -9.57 8.32 -18.96
N HIS A 362 -8.73 7.55 -19.64
CA HIS A 362 -9.12 6.73 -20.77
C HIS A 362 -8.95 5.24 -20.39
N ALA A 363 -10.06 4.54 -20.21
CA ALA A 363 -10.09 3.13 -19.84
C ALA A 363 -10.70 2.27 -20.96
N ARG A 364 -10.02 1.19 -21.34
CA ARG A 364 -10.45 0.25 -22.39
C ARG A 364 -10.30 -1.18 -21.94
N LEU A 365 -11.27 -2.02 -22.28
CA LEU A 365 -11.25 -3.47 -22.22
C LEU A 365 -11.43 -4.05 -23.63
N GLY A 366 -10.67 -5.05 -23.99
CA GLY A 366 -10.81 -5.73 -25.28
C GLY A 366 -10.33 -7.17 -25.20
N THR A 367 -10.81 -8.04 -26.08
CA THR A 367 -10.34 -9.40 -26.21
C THR A 367 -9.02 -9.46 -26.96
N GLN A 368 -8.20 -10.47 -26.67
CA GLN A 368 -6.88 -10.63 -27.29
C GLN A 368 -6.47 -12.09 -27.36
N VAL A 369 -5.56 -12.41 -28.27
CA VAL A 369 -4.86 -13.69 -28.35
C VAL A 369 -3.35 -13.44 -28.39
N ARG A 370 -2.64 -13.95 -27.39
CA ARG A 370 -1.16 -13.79 -27.27
C ARG A 370 -0.73 -12.33 -27.39
N ARG A 371 -1.46 -11.44 -26.69
CA ARG A 371 -1.29 -9.97 -26.69
C ARG A 371 -1.61 -9.27 -28.01
N ASN A 372 -2.19 -9.97 -29.00
CA ASN A 372 -2.69 -9.36 -30.23
C ASN A 372 -4.19 -9.04 -30.05
N PRO A 373 -4.61 -7.77 -30.17
CA PRO A 373 -6.02 -7.39 -30.01
C PRO A 373 -6.93 -8.09 -31.04
N LEU A 374 -8.09 -8.57 -30.59
CA LEU A 374 -9.14 -9.11 -31.46
C LEU A 374 -10.31 -8.15 -31.59
N SER A 375 -10.85 -7.69 -30.45
CA SER A 375 -12.00 -6.76 -30.43
C SER A 375 -11.91 -5.82 -29.25
N THR A 376 -12.67 -4.73 -29.33
CA THR A 376 -12.89 -3.83 -28.18
C THR A 376 -14.21 -4.22 -27.53
N THR A 377 -14.21 -4.46 -26.21
CA THR A 377 -15.41 -4.74 -25.42
C THR A 377 -15.97 -3.46 -24.82
N THR A 378 -15.10 -2.62 -24.24
CA THR A 378 -15.48 -1.30 -23.70
C THR A 378 -14.37 -0.29 -24.00
N ASP A 379 -14.77 0.97 -24.25
CA ASP A 379 -13.85 2.10 -24.41
C ASP A 379 -14.51 3.35 -23.88
N SER A 380 -13.96 3.95 -22.82
CA SER A 380 -14.58 5.07 -22.11
C SER A 380 -13.58 6.18 -21.79
N ASN A 381 -13.98 7.42 -22.02
CA ASN A 381 -13.37 8.59 -21.38
C ASN A 381 -14.16 8.92 -20.10
N ILE A 382 -13.45 9.06 -19.00
CA ILE A 382 -14.03 9.31 -17.69
C ILE A 382 -13.37 10.55 -17.09
N LEU A 383 -14.19 11.50 -16.67
CA LEU A 383 -13.75 12.65 -15.88
C LEU A 383 -14.44 12.60 -14.51
N GLU A 384 -13.62 12.42 -13.46
CA GLU A 384 -14.08 12.43 -12.08
C GLU A 384 -13.45 13.58 -11.33
N ALA A 385 -14.27 14.33 -10.56
CA ALA A 385 -13.76 15.37 -9.69
C ALA A 385 -14.42 15.31 -8.33
N SER A 386 -13.66 15.63 -7.27
CA SER A 386 -14.18 15.77 -5.92
C SER A 386 -13.71 17.04 -5.23
N TYR A 387 -14.56 17.54 -4.32
CA TYR A 387 -14.36 18.74 -3.52
C TYR A 387 -14.76 18.43 -2.09
N ALA A 388 -13.83 18.58 -1.15
CA ALA A 388 -14.00 18.10 0.22
C ALA A 388 -13.53 19.12 1.26
N PRO A 389 -14.39 20.04 1.72
CA PRO A 389 -14.14 20.79 2.93
C PRO A 389 -14.19 19.86 4.15
N TYR A 390 -13.29 20.10 5.11
CA TYR A 390 -13.29 19.40 6.40
C TYR A 390 -12.91 20.32 7.54
N LEU A 391 -13.35 19.93 8.74
CA LEU A 391 -12.97 20.58 9.98
C LEU A 391 -12.69 19.54 11.06
N LYS A 392 -11.76 19.88 11.97
CA LYS A 392 -11.41 19.08 13.14
C LYS A 392 -11.20 19.99 14.34
N ALA A 393 -11.72 19.60 15.48
CA ALA A 393 -11.49 20.26 16.76
C ALA A 393 -10.98 19.22 17.76
N GLU A 394 -9.87 19.50 18.39
CA GLU A 394 -9.27 18.71 19.47
C GLU A 394 -9.27 19.57 20.71
N VAL A 395 -9.81 19.05 21.81
CA VAL A 395 -9.92 19.77 23.08
C VAL A 395 -9.48 18.85 24.21
N GLN A 396 -8.71 19.38 25.16
CA GLN A 396 -8.32 18.70 26.40
C GLN A 396 -8.98 19.36 27.60
N PRO A 397 -10.27 18.98 27.93
CA PRO A 397 -10.99 19.60 29.03
C PRO A 397 -10.37 19.30 30.37
N LEU A 398 -9.76 18.14 30.53
CA LEU A 398 -9.10 17.67 31.74
C LEU A 398 -7.75 17.03 31.40
N PRO A 399 -6.76 17.04 32.29
CA PRO A 399 -5.45 16.45 32.01
C PRO A 399 -5.49 14.98 31.60
N TRP A 400 -6.55 14.28 31.97
CA TRP A 400 -6.76 12.85 31.66
C TRP A 400 -7.85 12.61 30.60
N MET A 401 -8.37 13.65 29.92
CA MET A 401 -9.44 13.51 28.93
C MET A 401 -9.16 14.35 27.70
N ARG A 402 -9.12 13.71 26.53
CA ARG A 402 -8.97 14.35 25.23
C ARG A 402 -10.15 13.99 24.34
N LEU A 403 -10.75 15.00 23.72
CA LEU A 403 -11.87 14.88 22.79
C LEU A 403 -11.45 15.37 21.43
N THR A 404 -11.79 14.63 20.38
CA THR A 404 -11.65 15.07 19.00
C THR A 404 -12.98 14.93 18.29
N GLY A 405 -13.45 16.02 17.70
CA GLY A 405 -14.61 16.04 16.81
C GLY A 405 -14.19 16.43 15.40
N GLY A 406 -14.75 15.79 14.38
CA GLY A 406 -14.47 16.08 12.99
C GLY A 406 -15.70 16.00 12.11
N LEU A 407 -15.72 16.78 11.05
CA LEU A 407 -16.72 16.71 10.00
C LEU A 407 -16.04 16.89 8.64
N ARG A 408 -16.35 15.99 7.71
CA ARG A 408 -15.98 16.09 6.30
C ARG A 408 -17.24 16.09 5.47
N ALA A 409 -17.34 17.00 4.53
CA ALA A 409 -18.35 16.95 3.47
C ALA A 409 -17.61 16.75 2.15
N GLU A 410 -18.09 15.85 1.31
CA GLU A 410 -17.45 15.65 0.00
C GLU A 410 -18.50 15.54 -1.08
N THR A 411 -18.24 16.20 -2.22
CA THR A 411 -19.07 16.17 -3.40
C THR A 411 -18.26 15.65 -4.58
N PHE A 412 -18.79 14.63 -5.24
CA PHE A 412 -18.25 14.05 -6.47
C PHE A 412 -19.07 14.48 -7.67
N THR A 413 -18.38 14.63 -8.78
CA THR A 413 -18.97 14.74 -10.11
C THR A 413 -18.36 13.66 -11.01
N PHE A 414 -19.21 12.94 -11.73
CA PHE A 414 -18.84 11.88 -12.66
C PHE A 414 -19.34 12.24 -14.06
N ASN A 415 -18.48 12.07 -15.06
CA ASN A 415 -18.82 12.24 -16.46
C ASN A 415 -18.17 11.11 -17.26
N VAL A 416 -18.97 10.22 -17.80
CA VAL A 416 -18.56 9.06 -18.58
C VAL A 416 -19.03 9.21 -20.01
N GLN A 417 -18.11 9.08 -20.96
CA GLN A 417 -18.37 9.13 -22.39
C GLN A 417 -17.97 7.79 -23.02
N ASN A 418 -18.92 7.09 -23.62
CA ASN A 418 -18.64 5.89 -24.41
C ASN A 418 -17.97 6.28 -25.72
N ARG A 419 -16.81 5.69 -26.02
CA ARG A 419 -16.04 5.89 -27.26
C ARG A 419 -16.23 4.80 -28.30
N CYS A 420 -16.92 3.72 -27.94
CA CYS A 420 -17.21 2.59 -28.81
C CYS A 420 -18.73 2.35 -28.87
N PRO A 421 -19.45 3.12 -29.70
CA PRO A 421 -20.91 2.97 -29.81
C PRO A 421 -21.39 1.58 -30.27
N ASP A 422 -20.53 0.87 -31.01
CA ASP A 422 -20.81 -0.48 -31.53
C ASP A 422 -20.40 -1.60 -30.57
N CYS A 423 -19.80 -1.26 -29.40
CA CYS A 423 -19.47 -2.21 -28.36
C CYS A 423 -20.72 -2.56 -27.53
N ALA A 424 -20.58 -3.52 -26.60
CA ALA A 424 -21.63 -3.81 -25.63
C ALA A 424 -22.10 -2.52 -24.94
N GLU A 425 -23.41 -2.41 -24.67
CA GLU A 425 -24.01 -1.22 -24.08
C GLU A 425 -23.30 -0.88 -22.75
N GLN A 426 -22.72 0.31 -22.69
CA GLN A 426 -22.00 0.80 -21.53
C GLN A 426 -22.74 1.99 -20.94
N PRO A 427 -22.92 2.05 -19.61
CA PRO A 427 -23.47 3.25 -18.99
C PRO A 427 -22.60 4.48 -19.32
N ALA A 428 -23.26 5.53 -19.81
CA ALA A 428 -22.64 6.82 -20.11
C ALA A 428 -23.55 7.93 -19.60
N GLY A 429 -22.96 9.09 -19.29
CA GLY A 429 -23.73 10.22 -18.80
C GLY A 429 -22.99 11.01 -17.72
N ARG A 430 -23.75 11.81 -17.00
CA ARG A 430 -23.25 12.64 -15.91
C ARG A 430 -24.09 12.46 -14.67
N THR A 431 -23.42 12.37 -13.52
CA THR A 431 -24.08 12.34 -12.22
C THR A 431 -23.23 13.06 -11.19
N SER A 432 -23.82 13.39 -10.05
CA SER A 432 -23.10 13.90 -8.88
C SER A 432 -23.66 13.27 -7.63
N SER A 433 -22.80 13.13 -6.62
CA SER A 433 -23.19 12.58 -5.33
C SER A 433 -22.46 13.32 -4.22
N SER A 434 -23.11 13.49 -3.07
CA SER A 434 -22.51 14.15 -1.92
C SER A 434 -22.68 13.30 -0.66
N ILE A 435 -21.69 13.38 0.24
CA ILE A 435 -21.68 12.66 1.50
C ILE A 435 -21.17 13.56 2.61
N VAL A 436 -21.73 13.40 3.82
CA VAL A 436 -21.27 14.08 5.03
C VAL A 436 -20.88 13.02 6.05
N LEU A 437 -19.69 13.16 6.65
CA LEU A 437 -18.98 12.14 7.41
C LEU A 437 -18.58 12.71 8.79
N PRO A 438 -19.41 12.52 9.82
CA PRO A 438 -19.06 12.90 11.20
C PRO A 438 -18.05 11.92 11.80
N LYS A 439 -17.19 12.46 12.69
CA LYS A 439 -16.17 11.71 13.41
C LYS A 439 -16.06 12.20 14.84
N ALA A 440 -15.89 11.28 15.79
CA ALA A 440 -15.75 11.60 17.21
C ALA A 440 -14.82 10.61 17.90
N ASN A 441 -13.84 11.11 18.64
CA ASN A 441 -12.88 10.30 19.36
C ASN A 441 -12.76 10.80 20.80
N LEU A 442 -12.71 9.87 21.75
CA LEU A 442 -12.48 10.09 23.16
C LEU A 442 -11.28 9.30 23.62
N ILE A 443 -10.35 9.95 24.32
CA ILE A 443 -9.20 9.29 24.95
C ILE A 443 -9.22 9.67 26.42
N LEU A 444 -9.12 8.66 27.29
CA LEU A 444 -9.08 8.78 28.73
C LEU A 444 -7.76 8.23 29.27
N GLY A 445 -7.15 8.94 30.20
CA GLY A 445 -5.87 8.59 30.82
C GLY A 445 -4.75 9.58 30.47
N PRO A 446 -3.46 9.23 30.72
CA PRO A 446 -3.02 7.89 31.16
C PRO A 446 -3.27 7.64 32.64
N TRP A 447 -3.76 6.46 32.99
CA TRP A 447 -3.75 5.92 34.34
C TRP A 447 -2.86 4.69 34.36
N PHE A 448 -1.87 4.66 35.23
CA PHE A 448 -0.87 3.58 35.27
C PHE A 448 -0.25 3.29 33.90
N GLN A 449 0.07 4.37 33.16
CA GLN A 449 0.61 4.35 31.78
C GLN A 449 -0.33 3.66 30.75
N THR A 450 -1.61 3.63 31.05
CA THR A 450 -2.64 3.07 30.18
C THR A 450 -3.65 4.14 29.79
N GLU A 451 -3.90 4.25 28.50
CA GLU A 451 -4.96 5.08 27.92
C GLU A 451 -6.09 4.19 27.40
N PHE A 452 -7.32 4.62 27.61
CA PHE A 452 -8.52 4.02 27.03
C PHE A 452 -9.08 4.95 25.97
N PHE A 453 -9.66 4.40 24.91
CA PHE A 453 -10.23 5.19 23.84
C PHE A 453 -11.54 4.59 23.35
N ALA A 454 -12.41 5.49 22.87
CA ALA A 454 -13.64 5.17 22.17
C ALA A 454 -13.73 6.05 20.94
N ASN A 455 -13.90 5.44 19.76
CA ASN A 455 -13.94 6.13 18.50
C ASN A 455 -15.22 5.79 17.73
N TYR A 456 -15.78 6.80 17.09
CA TYR A 456 -16.84 6.70 16.09
C TYR A 456 -16.41 7.47 14.84
N GLY A 457 -16.63 6.89 13.68
CA GLY A 457 -16.37 7.57 12.42
C GLY A 457 -17.19 7.03 11.27
N GLU A 458 -17.47 7.89 10.33
CA GLU A 458 -18.04 7.50 9.04
C GLU A 458 -17.00 7.70 7.94
N GLY A 459 -16.82 6.66 7.11
CA GLY A 459 -15.98 6.65 5.92
C GLY A 459 -16.81 6.26 4.70
N TYR A 460 -16.16 6.12 3.56
CA TYR A 460 -16.79 5.66 2.34
C TYR A 460 -15.72 5.20 1.34
N HIS A 461 -16.16 4.46 0.33
CA HIS A 461 -15.44 4.35 -0.93
C HIS A 461 -16.32 4.84 -2.09
N SER A 462 -15.69 5.45 -3.10
CA SER A 462 -16.36 5.77 -4.36
C SER A 462 -16.44 4.51 -5.22
N ASN A 463 -17.59 4.30 -5.88
CA ASN A 463 -17.72 3.30 -6.90
C ASN A 463 -17.15 3.79 -8.23
N ASP A 464 -16.78 2.87 -9.11
CA ASP A 464 -16.32 3.20 -10.47
C ASP A 464 -17.35 4.12 -11.18
N ALA A 465 -16.87 5.14 -11.89
CA ALA A 465 -17.71 6.13 -12.55
C ALA A 465 -18.70 5.48 -13.54
N ARG A 466 -18.29 4.39 -14.22
CA ARG A 466 -19.15 3.65 -15.14
C ARG A 466 -20.34 3.03 -14.42
N SER A 467 -20.11 2.53 -13.18
CA SER A 467 -21.19 2.08 -12.30
C SER A 467 -21.96 3.25 -11.71
N ALA A 468 -21.30 4.34 -11.34
CA ALA A 468 -21.93 5.50 -10.72
C ALA A 468 -22.95 6.21 -11.61
N VAL A 469 -22.73 6.23 -12.93
CA VAL A 469 -23.69 6.83 -13.90
C VAL A 469 -24.80 5.87 -14.32
N ALA A 470 -24.76 4.61 -13.92
CA ALA A 470 -25.79 3.64 -14.20
C ALA A 470 -27.09 3.94 -13.40
N PRO A 471 -28.29 3.65 -13.94
CA PRO A 471 -29.53 3.86 -13.23
C PRO A 471 -29.57 3.07 -11.90
N ALA A 472 -30.10 3.69 -10.84
CA ALA A 472 -30.26 3.11 -9.49
C ALA A 472 -28.96 2.72 -8.76
N SER A 473 -27.79 3.22 -9.21
CA SER A 473 -26.53 2.98 -8.52
C SER A 473 -26.36 3.87 -7.27
N SER A 474 -25.54 3.43 -6.33
CA SER A 474 -25.04 4.25 -5.22
C SER A 474 -23.59 4.65 -5.50
N PRO A 475 -23.30 5.87 -5.94
CA PRO A 475 -21.94 6.27 -6.30
C PRO A 475 -20.95 6.24 -5.15
N LEU A 476 -21.43 6.38 -3.90
CA LEU A 476 -20.60 6.45 -2.69
C LEU A 476 -21.12 5.45 -1.66
N ALA A 477 -20.35 4.41 -1.36
CA ALA A 477 -20.70 3.39 -0.38
C ALA A 477 -20.24 3.80 1.02
N ARG A 478 -21.19 4.16 1.88
CA ARG A 478 -20.93 4.62 3.25
C ARG A 478 -20.56 3.49 4.18
N ALA A 479 -19.51 3.66 4.97
CA ALA A 479 -19.12 2.83 6.09
C ALA A 479 -19.32 3.57 7.42
N ARG A 480 -19.72 2.86 8.49
CA ARG A 480 -19.72 3.31 9.87
C ARG A 480 -18.76 2.47 10.67
N THR A 481 -17.85 3.11 11.37
CA THR A 481 -16.80 2.45 12.13
C THR A 481 -16.90 2.81 13.61
N TYR A 482 -16.73 1.81 14.45
CA TYR A 482 -16.77 1.92 15.92
C TYR A 482 -15.55 1.21 16.48
N GLU A 483 -14.99 1.77 17.54
CA GLU A 483 -13.84 1.19 18.21
C GLU A 483 -13.83 1.50 19.69
N LEU A 484 -13.48 0.50 20.49
CA LEU A 484 -13.16 0.62 21.92
C LEU A 484 -11.85 -0.08 22.18
N GLY A 485 -10.97 0.50 22.97
CA GLY A 485 -9.72 -0.19 23.27
C GLY A 485 -8.87 0.48 24.31
N ALA A 486 -7.71 -0.10 24.53
CA ALA A 486 -6.69 0.37 25.44
C ALA A 486 -5.30 0.27 24.82
N ARG A 487 -4.46 1.22 25.19
CA ARG A 487 -3.03 1.22 24.89
C ARG A 487 -2.25 1.41 26.18
N SER A 488 -1.26 0.59 26.42
CA SER A 488 -0.47 0.60 27.64
C SER A 488 1.03 0.50 27.37
N LYS A 489 1.83 1.22 28.15
CA LYS A 489 3.30 1.08 28.19
C LYS A 489 3.73 0.78 29.63
N PRO A 490 3.40 -0.40 30.16
CA PRO A 490 3.54 -0.70 31.60
C PRO A 490 4.98 -0.66 32.10
N TRP A 491 5.98 -0.76 31.22
CA TRP A 491 7.40 -0.70 31.54
C TRP A 491 8.04 0.67 31.24
N GLY A 492 7.24 1.74 31.12
CA GLY A 492 7.71 3.10 30.85
C GLY A 492 7.64 3.51 29.37
N PRO A 493 7.95 4.78 29.05
CA PRO A 493 7.85 5.34 27.70
C PRO A 493 8.68 4.58 26.65
N GLU A 494 9.86 4.13 27.04
CA GLU A 494 10.81 3.36 26.20
C GLU A 494 10.50 1.86 26.16
N GLY A 495 9.55 1.41 27.02
CA GLY A 495 9.17 0.01 27.13
C GLY A 495 8.24 -0.47 26.02
N MET A 496 7.87 -1.74 26.14
CA MET A 496 6.96 -2.40 25.20
C MET A 496 5.56 -1.75 25.25
N GLU A 497 5.00 -1.43 24.09
CA GLU A 497 3.63 -0.99 23.90
C GLU A 497 2.71 -2.18 23.71
N LEU A 498 1.62 -2.21 24.48
CA LEU A 498 0.55 -3.20 24.35
C LEU A 498 -0.73 -2.49 23.91
N ILE A 499 -1.41 -3.07 22.92
CA ILE A 499 -2.66 -2.54 22.36
C ILE A 499 -3.70 -3.65 22.35
N ALA A 500 -4.91 -3.34 22.78
CA ALA A 500 -6.08 -4.21 22.66
C ALA A 500 -7.26 -3.39 22.16
N THR A 501 -7.95 -3.88 21.12
CA THR A 501 -8.99 -3.13 20.42
C THR A 501 -10.16 -4.05 20.08
N LEU A 502 -11.37 -3.62 20.39
CA LEU A 502 -12.63 -4.14 19.88
C LEU A 502 -13.13 -3.18 18.80
N TRP A 503 -13.49 -3.69 17.63
CA TRP A 503 -13.92 -2.85 16.53
C TRP A 503 -15.14 -3.44 15.80
N ALA A 504 -15.91 -2.56 15.17
CA ALA A 504 -17.03 -2.92 14.31
C ALA A 504 -17.11 -1.96 13.12
N ILE A 505 -17.42 -2.51 11.93
CA ILE A 505 -17.59 -1.76 10.68
C ILE A 505 -18.87 -2.26 10.00
N ASP A 506 -19.80 -1.33 9.72
CA ASP A 506 -21.00 -1.57 8.94
C ASP A 506 -20.86 -0.85 7.60
N LEU A 507 -20.85 -1.57 6.50
CA LEU A 507 -20.77 -1.04 5.14
C LEU A 507 -22.12 -1.19 4.44
N ARG A 508 -22.60 -0.13 3.77
CA ARG A 508 -23.93 -0.15 3.12
C ARG A 508 -23.98 -0.95 1.83
N SER A 509 -22.85 -1.10 1.17
CA SER A 509 -22.72 -1.78 -0.11
C SER A 509 -21.34 -2.39 -0.18
N GLU A 510 -21.24 -3.68 -0.46
CA GLU A 510 -20.00 -4.41 -0.65
C GLU A 510 -19.67 -4.50 -2.12
N LEU A 511 -18.39 -4.48 -2.45
CA LEU A 511 -17.88 -4.84 -3.76
C LEU A 511 -17.32 -6.26 -3.69
N VAL A 512 -17.80 -7.12 -4.56
CA VAL A 512 -17.34 -8.50 -4.66
C VAL A 512 -16.75 -8.71 -6.05
N PHE A 513 -15.52 -9.18 -6.11
CA PHE A 513 -14.90 -9.56 -7.37
C PHE A 513 -15.63 -10.76 -7.99
N VAL A 514 -16.01 -10.61 -9.26
CA VAL A 514 -16.63 -11.67 -10.06
C VAL A 514 -15.59 -12.18 -11.03
N GLY A 515 -14.95 -13.30 -10.70
CA GLY A 515 -13.82 -13.86 -11.43
C GLY A 515 -14.11 -14.15 -12.91
N ASP A 516 -15.33 -14.59 -13.23
CA ASP A 516 -15.75 -14.97 -14.58
C ASP A 516 -15.78 -13.79 -15.56
N GLU A 517 -16.01 -12.58 -15.04
CA GLU A 517 -16.19 -11.37 -15.84
C GLU A 517 -14.97 -10.44 -15.73
N GLY A 518 -14.08 -10.67 -14.76
CA GLY A 518 -13.00 -9.76 -14.41
C GLY A 518 -13.55 -8.40 -13.92
N THR A 519 -14.76 -8.39 -13.38
CA THR A 519 -15.50 -7.20 -12.93
C THR A 519 -15.78 -7.28 -11.43
N THR A 520 -16.19 -6.17 -10.85
CA THR A 520 -16.64 -6.10 -9.47
C THR A 520 -18.15 -5.83 -9.45
N GLU A 521 -18.89 -6.64 -8.70
CA GLU A 521 -20.32 -6.43 -8.51
C GLU A 521 -20.60 -5.71 -7.19
N ILE A 522 -21.60 -4.81 -7.22
CA ILE A 522 -22.15 -4.19 -6.03
C ILE A 522 -23.09 -5.18 -5.37
N ARG A 523 -22.75 -5.64 -4.17
CA ARG A 523 -23.55 -6.53 -3.33
C ARG A 523 -24.26 -5.78 -2.21
N GLY A 524 -25.02 -6.49 -1.40
CA GLY A 524 -25.77 -5.94 -0.28
C GLY A 524 -24.90 -5.39 0.86
N PRO A 525 -25.55 -4.87 1.92
CA PRO A 525 -24.85 -4.34 3.09
C PRO A 525 -24.16 -5.46 3.89
N THR A 526 -23.04 -5.12 4.51
CA THR A 526 -22.20 -6.05 5.27
C THR A 526 -21.90 -5.54 6.67
N ARG A 527 -21.52 -6.46 7.55
CA ARG A 527 -21.06 -6.21 8.91
C ARG A 527 -19.76 -6.93 9.17
N ARG A 528 -18.79 -6.21 9.74
CA ARG A 528 -17.53 -6.76 10.21
C ARG A 528 -17.33 -6.40 11.66
N ARG A 529 -16.87 -7.35 12.47
CA ARG A 529 -16.58 -7.17 13.89
C ARG A 529 -15.36 -7.97 14.26
N GLY A 530 -14.55 -7.44 15.17
CA GLY A 530 -13.35 -8.15 15.53
C GLY A 530 -12.67 -7.66 16.79
N VAL A 531 -11.65 -8.41 17.15
CA VAL A 531 -10.73 -8.14 18.25
C VAL A 531 -9.33 -8.11 17.67
N GLU A 532 -8.55 -7.13 18.06
CA GLU A 532 -7.16 -7.00 17.71
C GLU A 532 -6.31 -6.82 18.97
N VAL A 533 -5.23 -7.55 19.05
CA VAL A 533 -4.19 -7.38 20.07
C VAL A 533 -2.85 -7.21 19.40
N ALA A 534 -2.02 -6.29 19.91
CA ALA A 534 -0.68 -6.07 19.41
C ALA A 534 0.28 -5.77 20.57
N ALA A 535 1.53 -6.19 20.39
CA ALA A 535 2.62 -5.90 21.31
C ALA A 535 3.87 -5.56 20.51
N ARG A 536 4.52 -4.43 20.81
CA ARG A 536 5.76 -4.06 20.15
C ARG A 536 6.69 -3.30 21.08
N GLY A 537 7.97 -3.52 20.93
CA GLY A 537 8.98 -2.82 21.71
C GLY A 537 10.13 -3.71 22.16
N GLN A 538 11.04 -3.13 22.90
CA GLN A 538 12.16 -3.82 23.46
C GLN A 538 11.73 -4.60 24.72
N ILE A 539 12.03 -5.91 24.75
CA ILE A 539 11.73 -6.77 25.91
C ILE A 539 12.87 -6.71 26.91
N TRP A 540 14.09 -6.94 26.41
CA TRP A 540 15.27 -7.02 27.25
C TRP A 540 16.53 -6.87 26.41
N GLY A 541 17.45 -5.99 26.85
CA GLY A 541 18.75 -5.79 26.23
C GLY A 541 18.64 -5.65 24.69
N PRO A 542 19.23 -6.56 23.90
CA PRO A 542 19.25 -6.46 22.45
C PRO A 542 17.99 -6.97 21.74
N ILE A 543 16.96 -7.44 22.48
CA ILE A 543 15.81 -8.14 21.91
C ILE A 543 14.62 -7.20 21.78
N TYR A 544 14.15 -7.04 20.53
CA TYR A 544 12.93 -6.31 20.17
C TYR A 544 11.90 -7.28 19.60
N ILE A 545 10.65 -7.13 19.97
CA ILE A 545 9.52 -7.89 19.41
C ILE A 545 8.50 -6.96 18.76
N ASN A 546 7.82 -7.49 17.72
CA ASN A 546 6.63 -6.92 17.14
C ASN A 546 5.66 -8.08 16.83
N GLY A 547 4.48 -8.05 17.41
CA GLY A 547 3.49 -9.11 17.23
C GLY A 547 2.08 -8.57 17.24
N SER A 548 1.20 -9.16 16.42
CA SER A 548 -0.21 -8.83 16.36
C SER A 548 -1.06 -10.05 16.02
N LEU A 549 -2.29 -10.05 16.53
CA LEU A 549 -3.31 -11.04 16.22
C LEU A 549 -4.64 -10.29 16.01
N THR A 550 -5.30 -10.53 14.89
CA THR A 550 -6.61 -9.97 14.59
C THR A 550 -7.57 -11.11 14.26
N TRP A 551 -8.62 -11.23 15.06
CA TRP A 551 -9.76 -12.08 14.75
C TRP A 551 -10.91 -11.22 14.24
N SER A 552 -11.58 -11.65 13.17
CA SER A 552 -12.69 -10.94 12.55
C SER A 552 -13.81 -11.88 12.14
N LYS A 553 -15.05 -11.44 12.32
CA LYS A 553 -16.24 -12.04 11.73
C LYS A 553 -16.81 -11.07 10.71
N SER A 554 -16.86 -11.49 9.44
CA SER A 554 -17.32 -10.70 8.30
C SER A 554 -18.45 -11.45 7.60
N GLU A 555 -19.62 -10.79 7.47
CA GLU A 555 -20.82 -11.38 6.90
C GLU A 555 -21.71 -10.34 6.22
N PHE A 556 -22.45 -10.74 5.21
CA PHE A 556 -23.59 -9.97 4.72
C PHE A 556 -24.68 -9.90 5.80
N VAL A 557 -25.56 -8.90 5.72
CA VAL A 557 -26.63 -8.72 6.72
C VAL A 557 -27.61 -9.91 6.74
N ASN A 558 -27.75 -10.64 5.64
CA ASN A 558 -28.54 -11.88 5.53
C ASN A 558 -27.87 -13.10 6.17
N GLY A 559 -26.60 -13.00 6.59
CA GLY A 559 -25.83 -14.06 7.25
C GLY A 559 -24.88 -14.83 6.34
N ASP A 560 -24.87 -14.56 5.04
CA ASP A 560 -23.94 -15.15 4.10
C ASP A 560 -22.49 -14.69 4.35
N ALA A 561 -21.52 -15.51 4.00
CA ALA A 561 -20.12 -15.15 4.11
C ALA A 561 -19.72 -14.11 3.06
N ILE A 562 -18.81 -13.23 3.41
CA ILE A 562 -18.16 -12.37 2.42
C ILE A 562 -16.97 -13.16 1.84
N PRO A 563 -16.96 -13.40 0.51
CA PRO A 563 -15.83 -14.08 -0.12
C PRO A 563 -14.50 -13.42 0.19
N LEU A 564 -13.46 -14.23 0.35
CA LEU A 564 -12.07 -13.86 0.62
C LEU A 564 -11.81 -13.16 1.96
N ALA A 565 -12.84 -12.82 2.75
CA ALA A 565 -12.67 -12.16 4.05
C ALA A 565 -11.99 -13.10 5.07
N PRO A 566 -10.77 -12.77 5.58
CA PRO A 566 -10.08 -13.66 6.52
C PRO A 566 -10.69 -13.56 7.92
N GLU A 567 -10.83 -14.73 8.59
CA GLU A 567 -11.28 -14.77 9.99
C GLU A 567 -10.16 -14.50 10.98
N LEU A 568 -8.93 -14.88 10.64
CA LEU A 568 -7.77 -14.72 11.52
C LEU A 568 -6.55 -14.30 10.72
N THR A 569 -5.89 -13.23 11.18
CA THR A 569 -4.57 -12.83 10.70
C THR A 569 -3.63 -12.66 11.86
N ALA A 570 -2.36 -13.04 11.70
CA ALA A 570 -1.34 -12.83 12.71
C ALA A 570 0.00 -12.46 12.07
N TYR A 571 0.76 -11.66 12.79
CA TYR A 571 2.14 -11.34 12.48
C TYR A 571 2.96 -11.43 13.76
N GLY A 572 4.18 -11.93 13.65
CA GLY A 572 5.14 -11.96 14.76
C GLY A 572 6.55 -11.84 14.26
N ALA A 573 7.36 -10.98 14.88
CA ALA A 573 8.77 -10.82 14.59
C ALA A 573 9.59 -10.71 15.87
N VAL A 574 10.78 -11.31 15.87
CA VAL A 574 11.81 -11.15 16.90
C VAL A 574 13.05 -10.63 16.22
N LEU A 575 13.48 -9.45 16.61
CA LEU A 575 14.72 -8.82 16.18
C LEU A 575 15.74 -8.90 17.33
N VAL A 576 16.94 -9.36 17.04
CA VAL A 576 18.07 -9.39 17.96
C VAL A 576 19.21 -8.53 17.41
N GLN A 577 19.65 -7.55 18.19
CA GLN A 577 20.84 -6.75 17.91
C GLN A 577 22.04 -7.33 18.66
N TRP A 578 22.81 -8.15 17.96
CA TRP A 578 23.99 -8.78 18.54
C TRP A 578 25.14 -7.76 18.73
N PRO A 579 26.07 -8.03 19.64
CA PRO A 579 27.34 -7.30 19.65
C PRO A 579 28.02 -7.34 18.27
N GLU A 580 28.93 -6.40 18.03
CA GLU A 580 29.74 -6.33 16.80
C GLU A 580 28.97 -6.05 15.50
N GLY A 581 27.71 -5.54 15.60
CA GLY A 581 26.97 -5.01 14.45
C GLY A 581 26.18 -6.03 13.62
N LEU A 582 25.99 -7.26 14.15
CA LEU A 582 25.05 -8.23 13.57
C LEU A 582 23.62 -7.91 14.02
N ARG A 583 22.67 -7.98 13.11
CA ARG A 583 21.22 -7.85 13.36
C ARG A 583 20.49 -9.00 12.70
N SER A 584 19.75 -9.75 13.50
CA SER A 584 19.01 -10.94 13.06
C SER A 584 17.53 -10.75 13.32
N GLN A 585 16.69 -11.06 12.35
CA GLN A 585 15.23 -11.04 12.52
C GLN A 585 14.64 -12.33 11.96
N ILE A 586 13.83 -12.99 12.77
CA ILE A 586 12.89 -14.01 12.32
C ILE A 586 11.48 -13.45 12.42
N GLN A 587 10.69 -13.66 11.38
CA GLN A 587 9.30 -13.21 11.34
C GLN A 587 8.38 -14.28 10.78
N ALA A 588 7.12 -14.24 11.18
CA ALA A 588 6.06 -15.10 10.69
C ALA A 588 4.81 -14.29 10.34
N THR A 589 4.21 -14.58 9.21
CA THR A 589 2.90 -14.05 8.79
C THR A 589 1.93 -15.21 8.63
N TYR A 590 0.75 -15.11 9.25
CA TYR A 590 -0.31 -16.09 9.15
C TYR A 590 -1.57 -15.47 8.55
N LEU A 591 -2.15 -16.15 7.58
CA LEU A 591 -3.46 -15.83 7.03
C LEU A 591 -4.37 -17.06 7.19
N GLY A 592 -5.49 -16.88 7.89
CA GLY A 592 -6.44 -17.92 8.22
C GLY A 592 -7.26 -18.41 7.03
N VAL A 593 -8.09 -19.42 7.28
CA VAL A 593 -9.08 -19.91 6.32
C VAL A 593 -10.00 -18.77 5.89
N ARG A 594 -10.33 -18.72 4.61
CA ARG A 594 -11.22 -17.73 3.99
C ARG A 594 -12.30 -18.43 3.18
N PRO A 595 -13.59 -18.03 3.29
CA PRO A 595 -14.60 -18.50 2.35
C PRO A 595 -14.26 -17.99 0.95
N LEU A 596 -14.41 -18.84 -0.08
CA LEU A 596 -14.25 -18.46 -1.48
C LEU A 596 -15.57 -18.07 -2.12
N ILE A 597 -16.67 -18.55 -1.55
CA ILE A 597 -18.05 -18.28 -1.97
C ILE A 597 -18.94 -18.03 -0.75
N GLU A 598 -20.09 -17.43 -0.99
CA GLU A 598 -20.99 -16.90 0.05
C GLU A 598 -21.56 -17.99 0.98
N ASP A 599 -21.82 -19.21 0.47
CA ASP A 599 -22.37 -20.34 1.24
C ASP A 599 -21.29 -21.16 1.99
N ARG A 600 -20.01 -20.78 1.91
CA ARG A 600 -18.84 -21.45 2.52
C ARG A 600 -18.60 -22.88 2.04
N SER A 601 -19.21 -23.33 0.94
CA SER A 601 -18.95 -24.67 0.40
C SER A 601 -17.55 -24.82 -0.20
N ALA A 602 -16.89 -23.70 -0.55
CA ALA A 602 -15.49 -23.65 -0.94
C ALA A 602 -14.72 -22.68 -0.05
N ASN A 603 -13.53 -23.09 0.40
CA ASN A 603 -12.68 -22.28 1.28
C ASN A 603 -11.22 -22.33 0.82
N ALA A 604 -10.55 -21.19 0.90
CA ALA A 604 -9.10 -21.10 0.77
C ALA A 604 -8.42 -21.63 2.03
N PRO A 605 -7.39 -22.47 1.92
CA PRO A 605 -6.64 -22.95 3.07
C PRO A 605 -5.90 -21.82 3.79
N SER A 606 -5.66 -22.01 5.09
CA SER A 606 -4.76 -21.14 5.85
C SER A 606 -3.30 -21.43 5.50
N TRP A 607 -2.44 -20.43 5.69
CA TRP A 607 -1.01 -20.60 5.52
C TRP A 607 -0.21 -19.79 6.55
N ILE A 608 1.03 -20.19 6.74
CA ILE A 608 2.04 -19.47 7.50
C ILE A 608 3.32 -19.36 6.65
N ASP A 609 3.85 -18.16 6.57
CA ASP A 609 5.13 -17.84 5.92
C ASP A 609 6.12 -17.37 6.98
N ILE A 610 7.30 -17.98 7.02
CA ILE A 610 8.36 -17.67 7.99
C ILE A 610 9.59 -17.23 7.24
N ASP A 611 10.07 -16.02 7.55
CA ASP A 611 11.24 -15.40 6.93
C ASP A 611 12.37 -15.18 7.94
N LEU A 612 13.61 -15.23 7.46
CA LEU A 612 14.81 -14.88 8.22
C LEU A 612 15.55 -13.75 7.50
N SER A 613 15.98 -12.75 8.25
CA SER A 613 16.77 -11.63 7.75
C SER A 613 17.99 -11.40 8.62
N GLU A 614 19.14 -11.25 7.98
CA GLU A 614 20.43 -11.00 8.64
C GLU A 614 21.08 -9.77 8.01
N ARG A 615 21.65 -8.91 8.86
CA ARG A 615 22.50 -7.78 8.41
C ARG A 615 23.72 -7.70 9.30
N TYR A 616 24.89 -7.55 8.68
CA TYR A 616 26.17 -7.54 9.40
C TYR A 616 27.05 -6.41 8.90
N ILE A 617 27.47 -5.52 9.81
CA ILE A 617 28.47 -4.51 9.53
C ILE A 617 29.82 -5.18 9.45
N LEU A 618 30.40 -5.22 8.25
CA LEU A 618 31.68 -5.88 8.03
C LEU A 618 32.81 -5.08 8.74
N PRO A 619 33.73 -5.77 9.45
CA PRO A 619 34.83 -5.13 10.17
C PRO A 619 35.98 -4.72 9.22
N VAL A 620 35.62 -4.08 8.10
CA VAL A 620 36.54 -3.60 7.07
C VAL A 620 36.68 -2.09 7.22
N LYS A 621 37.92 -1.60 7.41
CA LYS A 621 38.21 -0.20 7.44
C LYS A 621 38.20 0.36 6.00
N LEU A 622 37.20 1.12 5.67
CA LEU A 622 37.12 1.90 4.42
C LEU A 622 37.65 3.30 4.66
N PRO A 623 38.19 3.99 3.63
CA PRO A 623 38.58 5.40 3.75
C PRO A 623 37.39 6.28 4.15
N TYR A 624 36.17 5.92 3.69
CA TYR A 624 34.92 6.61 4.00
C TYR A 624 33.80 5.61 4.19
N GLY A 625 33.01 5.81 5.25
CA GLY A 625 31.79 5.04 5.51
C GLY A 625 32.00 3.60 6.01
N ARG A 626 30.97 2.79 5.88
CA ARG A 626 30.94 1.39 6.29
C ARG A 626 30.35 0.48 5.24
N LEU A 627 30.73 -0.79 5.24
CA LEU A 627 30.19 -1.84 4.39
C LEU A 627 29.32 -2.78 5.24
N GLU A 628 28.12 -3.08 4.78
CA GLU A 628 27.19 -3.99 5.41
C GLU A 628 26.85 -5.13 4.43
N ALA A 629 26.95 -6.37 4.90
CA ALA A 629 26.44 -7.53 4.18
C ALA A 629 25.06 -7.87 4.71
N PHE A 630 24.16 -8.37 3.83
CA PHE A 630 22.84 -8.82 4.24
C PHE A 630 22.41 -10.09 3.52
N LEU A 631 21.52 -10.84 4.19
CA LEU A 631 20.90 -12.05 3.68
C LEU A 631 19.42 -12.06 4.06
N PHE A 632 18.55 -12.33 3.08
CA PHE A 632 17.12 -12.58 3.27
C PHE A 632 16.80 -14.00 2.83
N ILE A 633 16.09 -14.73 3.68
CA ILE A 633 15.58 -16.07 3.38
C ILE A 633 14.06 -15.98 3.57
N GLN A 634 13.32 -16.04 2.47
CA GLN A 634 11.86 -16.08 2.48
C GLN A 634 11.39 -17.53 2.46
N ASN A 635 10.24 -17.81 3.08
CA ASN A 635 9.70 -19.16 3.24
C ASN A 635 10.77 -20.14 3.77
N LEU A 636 11.34 -19.85 4.92
CA LEU A 636 12.46 -20.59 5.54
C LEU A 636 12.20 -22.10 5.60
N LEU A 637 10.96 -22.51 5.88
CA LEU A 637 10.57 -23.90 6.01
C LEU A 637 10.28 -24.58 4.66
N ASN A 638 10.28 -23.84 3.55
CA ASN A 638 9.92 -24.31 2.21
C ASN A 638 8.53 -24.98 2.16
N THR A 639 7.58 -24.41 2.88
CA THR A 639 6.19 -24.88 2.90
C THR A 639 5.52 -24.59 1.56
N LYS A 640 4.66 -25.50 1.10
CA LYS A 640 3.79 -25.26 -0.06
C LYS A 640 2.52 -24.60 0.44
N TRP A 641 2.12 -23.49 -0.15
CA TRP A 641 0.92 -22.73 0.22
C TRP A 641 0.36 -21.99 -1.00
N GLU A 642 -0.91 -21.62 -0.92
CA GLU A 642 -1.64 -20.87 -1.93
C GLU A 642 -1.69 -19.40 -1.50
N GLN A 643 -1.07 -18.52 -2.30
CA GLN A 643 -0.94 -17.11 -1.98
C GLN A 643 -2.27 -16.38 -2.23
N ALA A 644 -2.72 -16.30 -3.48
CA ALA A 644 -4.04 -15.84 -3.85
C ALA A 644 -4.91 -17.03 -4.27
N THR A 645 -6.19 -17.00 -3.95
CA THR A 645 -7.13 -18.08 -4.23
C THR A 645 -8.50 -17.52 -4.57
N PHE A 646 -9.14 -18.09 -5.61
CA PHE A 646 -10.47 -17.71 -6.08
C PHE A 646 -11.26 -18.98 -6.42
N TYR A 647 -12.57 -18.88 -6.56
CA TYR A 647 -13.42 -19.99 -6.95
C TYR A 647 -14.39 -19.53 -8.03
N PHE A 648 -14.21 -20.05 -9.25
CA PHE A 648 -15.02 -19.72 -10.40
C PHE A 648 -14.97 -20.85 -11.45
N ALA A 649 -15.83 -20.76 -12.48
CA ALA A 649 -15.83 -21.67 -13.60
C ALA A 649 -14.69 -21.34 -14.58
N SER A 650 -13.95 -22.35 -15.01
CA SER A 650 -13.01 -22.24 -16.12
C SER A 650 -13.06 -23.47 -17.02
N ARG A 651 -12.62 -23.35 -18.25
CA ARG A 651 -12.57 -24.44 -19.22
C ARG A 651 -11.21 -24.53 -19.88
N LEU A 652 -10.60 -25.70 -19.82
CA LEU A 652 -9.41 -25.99 -20.58
C LEU A 652 -9.76 -26.38 -22.01
N ARG A 653 -8.79 -26.27 -22.93
CA ARG A 653 -9.04 -26.57 -24.37
C ARG A 653 -9.57 -27.98 -24.63
N ASN A 654 -9.19 -28.96 -23.82
CA ASN A 654 -9.56 -30.37 -23.94
C ASN A 654 -10.84 -30.75 -23.11
N GLU A 655 -11.42 -29.81 -22.37
CA GLU A 655 -12.60 -30.05 -21.59
C GLU A 655 -13.88 -29.81 -22.40
N ALA A 656 -14.91 -30.62 -22.18
CA ALA A 656 -16.18 -30.52 -22.91
C ALA A 656 -17.03 -29.31 -22.42
N ALA A 657 -16.95 -28.98 -21.12
CA ALA A 657 -17.71 -27.91 -20.49
C ALA A 657 -16.86 -27.18 -19.43
N GLY A 658 -17.35 -26.04 -18.95
CA GLY A 658 -16.78 -25.35 -17.82
C GLY A 658 -16.83 -26.16 -16.53
N VAL A 659 -15.81 -26.02 -15.69
CA VAL A 659 -15.68 -26.69 -14.40
C VAL A 659 -15.47 -25.64 -13.33
N ASN A 660 -16.35 -25.62 -12.31
CA ASN A 660 -16.16 -24.82 -11.11
C ASN A 660 -15.00 -25.41 -10.30
N ASP A 661 -14.00 -24.61 -10.00
CA ASP A 661 -12.80 -25.06 -9.29
C ASP A 661 -12.17 -23.93 -8.51
N MET A 662 -11.33 -24.28 -7.56
CA MET A 662 -10.42 -23.33 -6.94
C MET A 662 -9.28 -23.00 -7.91
N HIS A 663 -9.08 -21.71 -8.17
CA HIS A 663 -7.96 -21.18 -8.91
C HIS A 663 -7.01 -20.51 -7.93
N PHE A 664 -5.72 -20.69 -8.11
CA PHE A 664 -4.75 -20.17 -7.15
C PHE A 664 -3.44 -19.74 -7.79
N VAL A 665 -2.77 -18.83 -7.10
CA VAL A 665 -1.37 -18.51 -7.31
C VAL A 665 -0.56 -19.22 -6.23
N PRO A 666 0.44 -20.05 -6.57
CA PRO A 666 1.29 -20.68 -5.57
C PRO A 666 2.12 -19.62 -4.83
N GLY A 667 2.26 -19.79 -3.52
CA GLY A 667 3.21 -19.03 -2.73
C GLY A 667 4.65 -19.36 -3.15
N ASN A 668 5.54 -18.37 -2.97
CA ASN A 668 6.95 -18.54 -3.34
C ASN A 668 7.57 -19.73 -2.59
N PRO A 669 8.39 -20.56 -3.25
CA PRO A 669 9.22 -21.54 -2.57
C PRO A 669 10.26 -20.82 -1.72
N ARG A 670 11.04 -21.57 -0.92
CA ARG A 670 12.16 -20.95 -0.19
C ARG A 670 13.06 -20.19 -1.15
N PHE A 671 13.29 -18.92 -0.83
CA PHE A 671 14.01 -17.98 -1.68
C PHE A 671 15.13 -17.31 -0.89
N PHE A 672 16.31 -17.25 -1.49
CA PHE A 672 17.49 -16.61 -0.93
C PHE A 672 17.86 -15.37 -1.73
N MET A 673 18.12 -14.26 -1.04
CA MET A 673 18.71 -13.05 -1.64
C MET A 673 19.72 -12.46 -0.67
N GLY A 674 20.91 -12.15 -1.15
CA GLY A 674 21.96 -11.53 -0.35
C GLY A 674 22.67 -10.44 -1.13
N GLY A 675 23.38 -9.57 -0.42
CA GLY A 675 24.06 -8.45 -1.05
C GLY A 675 24.96 -7.67 -0.11
N LEU A 676 25.48 -6.58 -0.67
CA LEU A 676 26.32 -5.63 0.03
C LEU A 676 25.73 -4.23 -0.11
N ALA A 677 25.80 -3.46 0.97
CA ALA A 677 25.44 -2.06 1.03
C ALA A 677 26.63 -1.23 1.54
N TRP A 678 27.06 -0.26 0.77
CA TRP A 678 28.04 0.72 1.18
C TRP A 678 27.33 1.99 1.64
N TYR A 679 27.57 2.36 2.88
CA TYR A 679 27.10 3.61 3.49
C TYR A 679 28.27 4.59 3.55
N PHE A 680 28.11 5.83 3.02
CA PHE A 680 29.19 6.83 2.87
C PHE A 680 28.73 8.25 3.24
#